data_79e4314ada74a5b06c237844cded0f1f
#
_entry.id   79e4314ada74a5b06c237844cded0f1f
#
_cell.length_a   1.000
_cell.length_b   1.000
_cell.length_c   1.000
_cell.angle_alpha   90.00
_cell.angle_beta   90.00
_cell.angle_gamma   90.00
#
_symmetry.space_group_name_H-M   'P 1'
#
loop_
_entity.id
_entity.type
_entity.pdbx_description
1 polymer ?
#
loop_
_entity_poly.entity_id
_entity_poly.type
_entity_poly.pdbx_seq_one_letter_code
_entity_poly.pdbx_strand_id
1 'polypeptide(L)'
;MFVCCRYTVQNIVAILEGREKDVDGIFIEPPDAAVDSDEDSADEDGGGLIDNLTGRQLRAGAQVVFADGTRLGDPEDDVGDDGATEPAPSEQTSKAKEPARKRRRGNKGTTATWTRDGLPTADPPFPEGDEPLQCKQTSKAKGPARNRRKDDKGTTTTWTRDDLPTADPPFPEADYSAFRCLLPAEVFETLFTGDILQLIVDECTRYALYSNCADPRISKEEMKIFIAVLVLSGYNVLPGKRFYWATSDDVRNELVYNAIRRDRFIQIMRFLHFADSTKPNLTDKMWKLRPLMSLLKRNFQAAFRPTKHLDYDQSMIAYYGRHGCKQFIRGKPIRFGYKVWSMNSSVGYLINFEVYQGKNPVANTDYEETFGKAAAPLVQMIDEFSSDVQQLPFNFYFDNLFTGISLLRELKKRGYGATGTIRDNRVPRDCPIASKKDMTKQPRGSTDHVIKHDDKILISRWVDNSVVTMASTIHGMLPSSSVQRYSRSLNKTVAVSRPFLFSEYNKGMGGTDRMDENVSIHRIGIRGKKWWWPIFTWLVDVTIHNAWILAKGAGCHMTQLQFKRELVQTYLRRYGLAPKGGGRPSLSKASLLSDSRVSDALRFDGRAHLVYPTTGGKRRRCAGGACASVGRTECRKCNVGLCVACFATFHTK
;
A
#
# COMPACT_ATOMS: atom_id res chain seq x y z
N MET A 1 11.53 17.58 -11.53
CA MET A 1 12.93 17.27 -11.21
C MET A 1 12.95 15.81 -10.84
N PHE A 2 13.41 14.96 -11.73
CA PHE A 2 13.63 13.55 -11.44
C PHE A 2 14.91 13.47 -10.64
N VAL A 3 14.81 13.01 -9.40
CA VAL A 3 15.97 12.63 -8.61
C VAL A 3 16.42 11.28 -9.16
N CYS A 4 17.49 11.28 -9.92
CA CYS A 4 18.07 10.07 -10.51
C CYS A 4 18.67 9.25 -9.34
N CYS A 5 18.17 8.04 -9.09
CA CYS A 5 18.82 7.11 -8.18
C CYS A 5 20.24 6.81 -8.69
N ARG A 6 21.23 6.86 -7.79
CA ARG A 6 22.66 6.74 -8.12
C ARG A 6 23.06 5.34 -8.61
N TYR A 7 22.27 4.31 -8.26
CA TYR A 7 22.52 2.91 -8.59
C TYR A 7 21.34 2.30 -9.33
N THR A 8 21.64 1.47 -10.33
CA THR A 8 20.63 0.61 -10.97
C THR A 8 20.44 -0.66 -10.15
N VAL A 9 19.33 -1.38 -10.37
CA VAL A 9 19.11 -2.71 -9.77
C VAL A 9 20.30 -3.62 -10.02
N GLN A 10 20.86 -3.61 -11.23
CA GLN A 10 22.01 -4.43 -11.62
C GLN A 10 23.28 -4.06 -10.82
N ASN A 11 23.52 -2.77 -10.57
CA ASN A 11 24.63 -2.32 -9.74
C ASN A 11 24.46 -2.76 -8.28
N ILE A 12 23.24 -2.68 -7.75
CA ILE A 12 22.91 -3.09 -6.38
C ILE A 12 23.10 -4.59 -6.21
N VAL A 13 22.63 -5.41 -7.16
CA VAL A 13 22.82 -6.86 -7.15
C VAL A 13 24.31 -7.20 -7.07
N ALA A 14 25.14 -6.59 -7.93
CA ALA A 14 26.59 -6.82 -7.92
C ALA A 14 27.27 -6.37 -6.62
N ILE A 15 26.76 -5.33 -5.95
CA ILE A 15 27.28 -4.88 -4.64
C ILE A 15 26.87 -5.86 -3.52
N LEU A 16 25.68 -6.44 -3.60
CA LEU A 16 25.17 -7.38 -2.60
C LEU A 16 25.82 -8.76 -2.69
N GLU A 17 26.21 -9.22 -3.89
CA GLU A 17 26.94 -10.46 -4.08
C GLU A 17 28.30 -10.52 -3.33
N GLY A 18 28.84 -9.36 -2.94
CA GLY A 18 30.09 -9.24 -2.20
C GLY A 18 29.95 -8.87 -0.71
N ARG A 19 28.74 -8.79 -0.15
CA ARG A 19 28.51 -8.36 1.23
C ARG A 19 27.64 -9.33 2.03
N GLU A 20 28.09 -9.68 3.25
CA GLU A 20 27.36 -10.52 4.22
C GLU A 20 26.30 -9.76 5.04
N LYS A 21 25.76 -8.62 4.56
CA LYS A 21 24.75 -7.88 5.30
C LYS A 21 23.34 -8.35 4.92
N ASP A 22 22.51 -8.63 5.92
CA ASP A 22 21.11 -8.97 5.72
C ASP A 22 20.33 -7.77 5.12
N VAL A 23 19.66 -8.03 4.00
CA VAL A 23 18.87 -7.06 3.26
C VAL A 23 17.41 -7.14 3.69
N ASP A 24 16.86 -6.05 4.22
CA ASP A 24 15.45 -5.94 4.60
C ASP A 24 14.55 -5.69 3.36
N GLY A 25 15.03 -4.93 2.39
CA GLY A 25 14.29 -4.66 1.16
C GLY A 25 15.07 -3.96 0.06
N ILE A 26 14.73 -4.27 -1.20
CA ILE A 26 15.24 -3.57 -2.39
C ILE A 26 14.09 -2.80 -3.01
N PHE A 27 14.24 -1.49 -3.16
CA PHE A 27 13.25 -0.60 -3.74
C PHE A 27 13.69 -0.19 -5.15
N ILE A 28 12.91 -0.57 -6.15
CA ILE A 28 13.20 -0.29 -7.56
C ILE A 28 12.38 0.91 -8.00
N GLU A 29 13.03 1.91 -8.63
CA GLU A 29 12.35 3.06 -9.20
C GLU A 29 11.43 2.60 -10.36
N PRO A 30 10.14 2.98 -10.33
CA PRO A 30 9.21 2.55 -11.37
C PRO A 30 9.52 3.24 -12.70
N PRO A 31 9.41 2.53 -13.82
CA PRO A 31 9.49 3.14 -15.14
C PRO A 31 8.32 4.11 -15.38
N ASP A 32 8.56 5.13 -16.25
CA ASP A 32 7.61 6.20 -16.54
C ASP A 32 6.17 5.78 -16.82
N ALA A 33 5.23 6.56 -16.26
CA ALA A 33 3.79 6.29 -16.19
C ALA A 33 3.01 6.41 -17.51
N ALA A 34 3.66 6.39 -18.67
CA ALA A 34 3.02 6.74 -19.95
C ALA A 34 2.28 5.58 -20.66
N VAL A 35 2.33 4.36 -20.15
CA VAL A 35 1.66 3.21 -20.79
C VAL A 35 0.91 2.38 -19.76
N ASP A 36 -0.41 2.51 -19.74
CA ASP A 36 -1.31 1.58 -19.08
C ASP A 36 -1.38 0.29 -19.92
N SER A 37 -0.80 -0.81 -19.45
CA SER A 37 -1.05 -2.13 -20.02
C SER A 37 -1.80 -2.99 -19.03
N ASP A 38 -3.05 -3.30 -19.39
CA ASP A 38 -3.89 -4.31 -18.71
C ASP A 38 -3.50 -5.76 -19.12
N GLU A 39 -2.31 -5.97 -19.70
CA GLU A 39 -1.88 -7.29 -20.16
C GLU A 39 -1.63 -8.24 -18.99
N ASP A 40 -2.55 -9.19 -18.86
CA ASP A 40 -2.44 -10.41 -18.05
C ASP A 40 -1.33 -11.32 -18.62
N SER A 41 -0.08 -11.12 -18.25
CA SER A 41 0.95 -12.10 -18.56
C SER A 41 0.96 -13.22 -17.51
N ALA A 42 0.98 -14.46 -17.98
CA ALA A 42 0.57 -15.67 -17.28
C ALA A 42 1.49 -16.19 -16.15
N ASP A 43 2.63 -15.56 -15.85
CA ASP A 43 3.59 -16.05 -14.84
C ASP A 43 3.69 -15.13 -13.62
N GLU A 44 2.75 -15.32 -12.67
CA GLU A 44 2.76 -14.59 -11.38
C GLU A 44 3.68 -15.24 -10.31
N ASP A 45 4.10 -16.48 -10.48
CA ASP A 45 4.84 -17.23 -9.45
C ASP A 45 6.36 -17.03 -9.47
N GLY A 46 6.90 -16.35 -10.49
CA GLY A 46 8.33 -16.04 -10.62
C GLY A 46 8.73 -14.62 -10.19
N GLY A 47 7.79 -13.79 -9.72
CA GLY A 47 8.05 -12.42 -9.33
C GLY A 47 8.73 -12.31 -7.96
N GLY A 48 9.98 -11.87 -7.95
CA GLY A 48 10.76 -11.63 -6.72
C GLY A 48 12.15 -12.25 -6.72
N LEU A 49 12.45 -13.14 -7.66
CA LEU A 49 13.80 -13.61 -7.90
C LEU A 49 14.51 -12.69 -8.89
N ILE A 50 15.77 -12.36 -8.61
CA ILE A 50 16.62 -11.48 -9.42
C ILE A 50 16.71 -11.97 -10.86
N ASP A 51 16.78 -13.30 -11.07
CA ASP A 51 16.86 -13.96 -12.37
C ASP A 51 15.61 -13.76 -13.26
N ASN A 52 14.49 -13.34 -12.68
CA ASN A 52 13.23 -13.09 -13.39
C ASN A 52 12.98 -11.61 -13.70
N LEU A 53 13.94 -10.73 -13.40
CA LEU A 53 13.83 -9.30 -13.73
C LEU A 53 14.12 -9.07 -15.22
N THR A 54 13.26 -8.31 -15.87
CA THR A 54 13.50 -7.90 -17.26
C THR A 54 14.71 -6.98 -17.36
N GLY A 55 15.42 -6.98 -18.50
CA GLY A 55 16.56 -6.08 -18.71
C GLY A 55 16.25 -4.59 -18.55
N ARG A 56 14.96 -4.20 -18.57
CA ARG A 56 14.47 -2.85 -18.28
C ARG A 56 14.37 -2.60 -16.79
N GLN A 57 13.93 -3.59 -16.02
CA GLN A 57 13.90 -3.54 -14.55
C GLN A 57 15.31 -3.54 -13.94
N LEU A 58 16.24 -4.29 -14.52
CA LEU A 58 17.64 -4.31 -14.12
C LEU A 58 18.36 -2.97 -14.32
N ARG A 59 17.88 -2.15 -15.25
CA ARG A 59 18.42 -0.79 -15.52
C ARG A 59 17.67 0.33 -14.80
N ALA A 60 16.61 0.02 -14.06
CA ALA A 60 15.89 1.01 -13.25
C ALA A 60 16.74 1.44 -12.05
N GLY A 61 16.59 2.69 -11.61
CA GLY A 61 17.19 3.18 -10.37
C GLY A 61 16.66 2.39 -9.17
N ALA A 62 17.51 2.10 -8.18
CA ALA A 62 17.09 1.34 -7.01
C ALA A 62 17.82 1.76 -5.73
N GLN A 63 17.19 1.50 -4.59
CA GLN A 63 17.71 1.69 -3.24
C GLN A 63 17.61 0.39 -2.45
N VAL A 64 18.58 0.13 -1.57
CA VAL A 64 18.56 -1.01 -0.63
C VAL A 64 18.42 -0.50 0.79
N VAL A 65 17.62 -1.20 1.58
CA VAL A 65 17.55 -1.03 3.03
C VAL A 65 18.08 -2.33 3.65
N PHE A 66 19.04 -2.19 4.54
CA PHE A 66 19.59 -3.30 5.31
C PHE A 66 18.83 -3.48 6.63
N ALA A 67 18.90 -4.66 7.23
CA ALA A 67 18.24 -4.98 8.49
C ALA A 67 18.74 -4.10 9.66
N ASP A 68 19.94 -3.53 9.56
CA ASP A 68 20.51 -2.56 10.51
C ASP A 68 19.96 -1.12 10.33
N GLY A 69 19.05 -0.92 9.37
CA GLY A 69 18.45 0.37 9.04
C GLY A 69 19.31 1.24 8.12
N THR A 70 20.51 0.79 7.72
CA THR A 70 21.34 1.51 6.74
C THR A 70 20.74 1.41 5.34
N ARG A 71 21.05 2.37 4.47
CA ARG A 71 20.51 2.47 3.11
C ARG A 71 21.62 2.68 2.11
N LEU A 72 21.46 2.12 0.92
CA LEU A 72 22.37 2.32 -0.20
C LEU A 72 21.56 2.87 -1.39
N GLY A 73 22.04 3.95 -2.01
CA GLY A 73 21.43 4.56 -3.19
C GLY A 73 20.54 5.78 -2.90
N ASP A 74 20.59 6.36 -1.71
CA ASP A 74 19.96 7.67 -1.42
C ASP A 74 20.88 8.82 -1.90
N PRO A 75 20.39 9.86 -2.58
CA PRO A 75 21.20 11.02 -2.99
C PRO A 75 21.81 11.81 -1.84
N GLU A 76 21.41 11.57 -0.58
CA GLU A 76 21.89 12.27 0.60
C GLU A 76 22.99 11.51 1.37
N ASP A 77 23.45 10.36 0.90
CA ASP A 77 24.51 9.57 1.58
C ASP A 77 25.91 10.16 1.44
N ASP A 78 26.07 11.40 0.96
CA ASP A 78 27.35 12.09 0.73
C ASP A 78 27.68 13.15 1.81
N VAL A 79 27.22 12.99 3.06
CA VAL A 79 27.66 13.81 4.20
C VAL A 79 28.28 12.92 5.28
N GLY A 80 29.56 12.64 5.11
CA GLY A 80 30.50 12.39 6.20
C GLY A 80 30.53 10.99 6.78
N ASP A 81 31.44 10.17 6.29
CA ASP A 81 32.18 9.27 7.15
C ASP A 81 33.70 9.43 6.84
N ASP A 82 34.31 10.41 7.53
CA ASP A 82 35.75 10.48 7.74
C ASP A 82 36.05 9.67 9.00
N GLY A 83 36.65 8.51 8.87
CA GLY A 83 37.32 7.93 10.02
C GLY A 83 37.38 6.41 10.11
N ALA A 84 38.44 5.79 9.54
CA ALA A 84 39.31 4.84 10.26
C ALA A 84 40.31 4.22 9.28
N THR A 85 41.51 4.78 9.28
CA THR A 85 42.86 4.20 9.38
C THR A 85 43.02 2.69 9.18
N GLU A 86 43.92 2.30 8.25
CA GLU A 86 45.27 1.85 8.55
C GLU A 86 46.11 1.51 7.30
N PRO A 87 47.48 1.29 7.38
CA PRO A 87 48.45 2.27 6.97
C PRO A 87 49.30 1.88 5.74
N ALA A 88 50.04 2.86 5.34
CA ALA A 88 50.97 3.04 4.22
C ALA A 88 52.05 1.96 4.01
N PRO A 89 52.86 2.02 2.88
CA PRO A 89 53.95 2.97 2.93
C PRO A 89 54.25 3.77 1.62
N SER A 90 54.63 4.99 1.91
CA SER A 90 55.58 5.93 1.30
C SER A 90 55.99 5.85 -0.17
N GLU A 91 55.86 6.94 -0.93
CA GLU A 91 56.99 7.84 -1.28
C GLU A 91 56.56 9.10 -2.03
N GLN A 92 57.12 10.20 -1.59
CA GLN A 92 57.33 11.56 -2.04
C GLN A 92 57.15 11.84 -3.55
N THR A 93 56.61 12.97 -4.04
CA THR A 93 57.11 14.34 -3.92
C THR A 93 56.23 15.36 -4.63
N SER A 94 56.10 16.53 -3.97
CA SER A 94 56.15 17.93 -4.46
C SER A 94 55.06 18.56 -5.35
N LYS A 95 54.38 19.54 -4.74
CA LYS A 95 54.16 20.97 -5.11
C LYS A 95 53.57 21.35 -6.50
N ALA A 96 52.47 22.03 -6.57
CA ALA A 96 52.27 23.47 -6.48
C ALA A 96 51.08 23.98 -7.34
N LYS A 97 50.21 24.79 -6.68
CA LYS A 97 49.51 26.02 -7.15
C LYS A 97 48.60 26.03 -8.39
N GLU A 98 47.35 26.45 -8.10
CA GLU A 98 46.37 27.18 -8.94
C GLU A 98 46.97 28.29 -9.84
N PRO A 99 46.26 28.90 -10.81
CA PRO A 99 44.87 29.35 -10.78
C PRO A 99 44.06 29.37 -12.14
N ALA A 100 42.77 29.57 -12.00
CA ALA A 100 41.76 30.18 -12.86
C ALA A 100 42.05 30.60 -14.32
N ARG A 101 41.10 30.27 -15.24
CA ARG A 101 40.32 31.23 -16.08
C ARG A 101 39.71 30.67 -17.36
N LYS A 102 38.38 30.91 -17.49
CA LYS A 102 37.60 31.39 -18.64
C LYS A 102 37.66 30.73 -20.02
N ARG A 103 36.42 30.33 -20.47
CA ARG A 103 35.76 30.57 -21.76
C ARG A 103 36.48 30.19 -23.06
N ARG A 104 35.80 29.35 -23.93
CA ARG A 104 35.19 29.69 -25.21
C ARG A 104 34.83 28.45 -26.04
N ARG A 105 33.58 28.43 -26.50
CA ARG A 105 32.98 28.23 -27.83
C ARG A 105 33.77 27.43 -28.88
N GLY A 106 33.00 26.53 -29.57
CA GLY A 106 33.07 26.33 -31.05
C GLY A 106 33.19 24.87 -31.44
N ASN A 107 32.20 24.28 -31.94
CA ASN A 107 31.67 24.15 -33.28
C ASN A 107 32.03 22.85 -34.01
N LYS A 108 30.98 22.18 -34.59
CA LYS A 108 30.90 21.34 -35.79
C LYS A 108 31.66 20.02 -35.82
N GLY A 109 31.02 18.91 -35.96
CA GLY A 109 30.27 18.33 -37.07
C GLY A 109 30.86 16.99 -37.41
N THR A 110 30.09 16.00 -37.63
CA THR A 110 29.89 15.29 -38.86
C THR A 110 29.20 13.94 -38.67
N THR A 111 28.17 13.76 -39.43
CA THR A 111 27.39 12.61 -39.84
C THR A 111 28.19 11.34 -40.19
N ALA A 112 27.65 10.18 -39.82
CA ALA A 112 27.79 8.96 -40.60
C ALA A 112 26.50 8.13 -40.56
N THR A 113 25.87 8.07 -41.68
CA THR A 113 24.76 7.23 -42.13
C THR A 113 25.22 5.78 -42.33
N TRP A 114 24.36 4.82 -41.98
CA TRP A 114 24.32 3.50 -42.61
C TRP A 114 22.88 3.12 -42.94
N THR A 115 22.68 2.79 -44.20
CA THR A 115 21.48 2.34 -44.88
C THR A 115 21.35 0.82 -44.82
N ARG A 116 20.13 0.34 -44.64
CA ARG A 116 19.24 -0.47 -45.50
C ARG A 116 19.62 -1.93 -45.72
N ASP A 117 18.68 -2.85 -45.56
CA ASP A 117 17.69 -3.34 -46.53
C ASP A 117 16.79 -4.44 -45.93
N GLY A 118 15.53 -4.50 -46.43
CA GLY A 118 14.74 -5.69 -46.60
C GLY A 118 13.27 -5.68 -46.16
N LEU A 119 12.38 -5.26 -47.06
CA LEU A 119 10.92 -5.38 -47.11
C LEU A 119 10.46 -6.84 -47.40
N PRO A 120 9.14 -7.28 -47.42
CA PRO A 120 7.95 -6.52 -47.82
C PRO A 120 6.62 -6.76 -47.01
N THR A 121 5.71 -5.84 -47.07
CA THR A 121 4.32 -5.69 -47.65
C THR A 121 3.19 -6.41 -46.93
N ALA A 122 1.96 -5.93 -46.78
CA ALA A 122 1.18 -4.78 -47.23
C ALA A 122 -0.12 -4.72 -46.40
N ASP A 123 -0.65 -3.53 -46.14
CA ASP A 123 -2.04 -3.35 -45.66
C ASP A 123 -2.74 -2.22 -46.44
N PRO A 124 -4.06 -2.27 -46.65
CA PRO A 124 -4.82 -1.34 -47.46
C PRO A 124 -5.28 -0.08 -46.69
N PRO A 125 -5.76 0.96 -47.37
CA PRO A 125 -5.75 2.34 -46.92
C PRO A 125 -7.01 2.79 -46.16
N PHE A 126 -6.83 3.75 -45.27
CA PHE A 126 -7.90 4.59 -44.74
C PHE A 126 -7.91 5.96 -45.41
N PRO A 127 -9.07 6.64 -45.51
CA PRO A 127 -9.25 7.83 -46.31
C PRO A 127 -8.69 9.10 -45.68
N GLU A 128 -8.24 9.98 -46.58
CA GLU A 128 -7.70 11.30 -46.30
C GLU A 128 -8.78 12.29 -45.82
N GLY A 129 -8.38 13.20 -44.97
CA GLY A 129 -9.15 14.37 -44.57
C GLY A 129 -8.40 15.26 -43.60
N ASP A 130 -7.86 16.35 -44.20
CA ASP A 130 -7.59 17.67 -43.63
C ASP A 130 -6.23 18.00 -42.96
N GLU A 131 -5.71 19.06 -43.51
CA GLU A 131 -4.43 19.78 -43.52
C GLU A 131 -3.73 20.03 -42.13
N PRO A 132 -2.40 20.25 -42.17
CA PRO A 132 -1.63 20.51 -40.95
C PRO A 132 -1.64 21.99 -40.56
N LEU A 133 -2.11 22.29 -39.37
CA LEU A 133 -1.96 23.61 -38.77
C LEU A 133 -0.52 23.84 -38.31
N GLN A 134 0.09 24.84 -38.86
CA GLN A 134 1.41 25.37 -38.56
C GLN A 134 1.61 25.71 -37.10
N CYS A 135 2.66 25.15 -36.50
CA CYS A 135 3.20 25.53 -35.20
C CYS A 135 3.76 26.97 -35.25
N LYS A 136 3.00 27.95 -34.81
CA LYS A 136 3.49 29.29 -34.49
C LYS A 136 4.11 29.28 -33.10
N GLN A 137 5.41 29.53 -33.06
CA GLN A 137 6.13 29.89 -31.84
C GLN A 137 5.48 31.14 -31.24
N THR A 138 4.79 31.01 -30.12
CA THR A 138 4.33 32.14 -29.33
C THR A 138 5.30 32.36 -28.16
N SER A 139 5.92 33.52 -28.17
CA SER A 139 6.65 34.15 -27.08
C SER A 139 5.90 34.07 -25.77
N LYS A 140 6.64 33.79 -24.67
CA LYS A 140 6.13 33.82 -23.28
C LYS A 140 5.47 35.19 -23.01
N ALA A 141 4.18 35.26 -23.13
CA ALA A 141 3.38 36.34 -22.55
C ALA A 141 3.27 36.07 -21.05
N LYS A 142 3.70 37.03 -20.25
CA LYS A 142 3.41 37.08 -18.81
C LYS A 142 1.89 37.00 -18.65
N GLY A 143 1.39 35.95 -18.02
CA GLY A 143 -0.02 35.82 -17.69
C GLY A 143 -0.51 37.02 -16.87
N PRO A 144 -1.81 37.37 -16.98
CA PRO A 144 -2.37 38.50 -16.26
C PRO A 144 -2.17 38.28 -14.76
N ALA A 145 -1.72 39.32 -14.09
CA ALA A 145 -1.61 39.38 -12.65
C ALA A 145 -2.97 38.98 -12.05
N ARG A 146 -3.01 37.89 -11.25
CA ARG A 146 -4.19 37.52 -10.47
C ARG A 146 -4.65 38.76 -9.74
N ASN A 147 -5.85 39.24 -10.08
CA ASN A 147 -6.54 40.26 -9.31
C ASN A 147 -6.64 39.75 -7.86
N ARG A 148 -5.78 40.27 -7.00
CA ARG A 148 -5.99 40.19 -5.55
C ARG A 148 -7.34 40.79 -5.28
N ARG A 149 -8.29 39.95 -4.85
CA ARG A 149 -9.49 40.46 -4.18
C ARG A 149 -8.99 41.47 -3.14
N LYS A 150 -9.43 42.73 -3.26
CA LYS A 150 -9.25 43.75 -2.23
C LYS A 150 -9.95 43.16 -1.00
N ASP A 151 -9.16 42.79 -0.01
CA ASP A 151 -9.68 42.50 1.31
C ASP A 151 -10.44 43.75 1.75
N ASP A 152 -11.63 43.51 2.28
CA ASP A 152 -12.52 44.55 2.81
C ASP A 152 -11.73 45.50 3.73
N LYS A 153 -11.60 46.73 3.29
CA LYS A 153 -11.11 47.82 4.14
C LYS A 153 -12.22 48.15 5.13
N GLY A 154 -12.11 47.64 6.37
CA GLY A 154 -13.03 48.14 7.37
C GLY A 154 -13.09 47.48 8.74
N THR A 155 -12.46 46.33 8.98
CA THR A 155 -12.38 45.80 10.35
C THR A 155 -10.92 45.68 10.77
N THR A 156 -10.52 46.54 11.71
CA THR A 156 -9.27 46.39 12.43
C THR A 156 -9.31 45.07 13.18
N THR A 157 -8.60 44.05 12.65
CA THR A 157 -8.50 42.72 13.27
C THR A 157 -7.83 42.90 14.62
N THR A 158 -8.55 42.71 15.71
CA THR A 158 -7.99 42.80 17.06
C THR A 158 -7.41 41.43 17.45
N TRP A 159 -6.10 41.41 17.70
CA TRP A 159 -5.39 40.31 18.31
C TRP A 159 -5.16 40.59 19.78
N THR A 160 -5.44 39.61 20.65
CA THR A 160 -5.18 39.72 22.09
C THR A 160 -4.27 38.59 22.53
N ARG A 161 -3.66 38.73 23.72
CA ARG A 161 -2.82 37.69 24.33
C ARG A 161 -3.58 36.92 25.42
N ASP A 162 -4.89 36.98 25.37
CA ASP A 162 -5.77 36.22 26.25
C ASP A 162 -5.69 34.74 25.89
N ASP A 163 -6.05 33.85 26.82
CA ASP A 163 -6.17 32.43 26.55
C ASP A 163 -7.55 32.09 26.01
N LEU A 164 -7.63 31.05 25.17
CA LEU A 164 -8.87 30.52 24.69
C LEU A 164 -9.52 29.67 25.81
N PRO A 165 -10.72 30.03 26.31
CA PRO A 165 -11.39 29.17 27.27
C PRO A 165 -11.65 27.80 26.63
N THR A 166 -11.21 26.74 27.31
CA THR A 166 -11.46 25.37 26.87
C THR A 166 -12.95 25.07 26.96
N ALA A 167 -13.62 25.00 25.82
CA ALA A 167 -15.00 24.55 25.74
C ALA A 167 -14.98 23.00 25.59
N ASP A 168 -15.64 22.33 26.51
CA ASP A 168 -15.79 20.87 26.47
C ASP A 168 -17.30 20.52 26.48
N PRO A 169 -18.03 20.75 25.38
CA PRO A 169 -19.45 20.43 25.32
C PRO A 169 -19.66 18.93 25.53
N PRO A 170 -20.75 18.53 26.20
CA PRO A 170 -21.08 17.14 26.42
C PRO A 170 -21.17 16.40 25.08
N PHE A 171 -20.69 15.16 25.06
CA PHE A 171 -20.73 14.29 23.89
C PHE A 171 -21.38 12.97 24.29
N PRO A 172 -22.31 12.42 23.49
CA PRO A 172 -22.97 11.17 23.83
C PRO A 172 -21.98 10.00 23.92
N GLU A 173 -22.21 9.09 24.85
CA GLU A 173 -21.45 7.85 24.90
C GLU A 173 -21.76 6.97 23.69
N ALA A 174 -20.72 6.32 23.17
CA ALA A 174 -20.85 5.46 22.01
C ALA A 174 -21.54 4.12 22.42
N ASP A 175 -22.68 3.82 21.81
CA ASP A 175 -23.41 2.56 22.06
C ASP A 175 -22.95 1.45 21.11
N TYR A 176 -22.30 0.44 21.68
CA TYR A 176 -21.86 -0.75 20.97
C TYR A 176 -22.75 -1.99 21.23
N SER A 177 -23.93 -1.82 21.83
CA SER A 177 -24.83 -2.93 22.20
C SER A 177 -25.18 -3.83 21.02
N ALA A 178 -25.34 -3.25 19.83
CA ALA A 178 -25.63 -3.99 18.58
C ALA A 178 -24.54 -5.00 18.17
N PHE A 179 -23.32 -4.87 18.68
CA PHE A 179 -22.21 -5.77 18.37
C PHE A 179 -21.89 -6.75 19.52
N ARG A 180 -22.59 -6.62 20.66
CA ARG A 180 -22.43 -7.51 21.79
C ARG A 180 -22.90 -8.92 21.40
N CYS A 181 -22.13 -9.92 21.78
CA CYS A 181 -22.41 -11.34 21.50
C CYS A 181 -22.32 -11.76 20.02
N LEU A 182 -21.95 -10.87 19.09
CA LEU A 182 -21.69 -11.25 17.71
C LEU A 182 -20.31 -11.92 17.58
N LEU A 183 -20.25 -12.95 16.76
CA LEU A 183 -18.99 -13.58 16.36
C LEU A 183 -18.19 -12.65 15.44
N PRO A 184 -16.84 -12.76 15.38
CA PRO A 184 -16.01 -11.97 14.49
C PRO A 184 -16.48 -11.94 13.03
N ALA A 185 -16.97 -13.06 12.51
CA ALA A 185 -17.52 -13.15 11.16
C ALA A 185 -18.82 -12.33 11.00
N GLU A 186 -19.68 -12.34 12.00
CA GLU A 186 -20.93 -11.59 11.99
C GLU A 186 -20.68 -10.08 12.07
N VAL A 187 -19.75 -9.64 12.95
CA VAL A 187 -19.34 -8.23 13.00
C VAL A 187 -18.72 -7.79 11.67
N PHE A 188 -17.88 -8.61 11.05
CA PHE A 188 -17.32 -8.31 9.73
C PHE A 188 -18.42 -8.20 8.66
N GLU A 189 -19.43 -9.06 8.68
CA GLU A 189 -20.53 -9.06 7.72
C GLU A 189 -21.49 -7.86 7.88
N THR A 190 -21.47 -7.13 9.01
CA THR A 190 -22.17 -5.84 9.12
C THR A 190 -21.54 -4.77 8.25
N LEU A 191 -20.24 -4.85 7.99
CA LEU A 191 -19.48 -3.91 7.16
C LEU A 191 -19.30 -4.42 5.74
N PHE A 192 -18.93 -5.69 5.57
CA PHE A 192 -18.78 -6.37 4.28
C PHE A 192 -20.04 -7.19 3.97
N THR A 193 -21.09 -6.49 3.63
CA THR A 193 -22.47 -7.02 3.55
C THR A 193 -22.70 -7.99 2.41
N GLY A 194 -23.84 -8.69 2.46
CA GLY A 194 -24.32 -9.54 1.37
C GLY A 194 -24.48 -8.83 0.03
N ASP A 195 -24.73 -7.51 0.04
CA ASP A 195 -24.84 -6.69 -1.18
C ASP A 195 -23.47 -6.49 -1.84
N ILE A 196 -22.40 -6.31 -1.03
CA ILE A 196 -21.03 -6.24 -1.55
C ILE A 196 -20.63 -7.56 -2.18
N LEU A 197 -20.94 -8.69 -1.53
CA LEU A 197 -20.67 -10.01 -2.09
C LEU A 197 -21.45 -10.23 -3.39
N GLN A 198 -22.72 -9.78 -3.46
CA GLN A 198 -23.53 -9.87 -4.68
C GLN A 198 -22.93 -9.02 -5.81
N LEU A 199 -22.59 -7.76 -5.53
CA LEU A 199 -21.89 -6.90 -6.48
C LEU A 199 -20.65 -7.60 -7.08
N ILE A 200 -19.81 -8.18 -6.23
CA ILE A 200 -18.58 -8.84 -6.68
C ILE A 200 -18.91 -10.05 -7.57
N VAL A 201 -19.87 -10.88 -7.18
CA VAL A 201 -20.28 -12.08 -7.95
C VAL A 201 -20.83 -11.67 -9.31
N ASP A 202 -21.71 -10.67 -9.36
CA ASP A 202 -22.33 -10.19 -10.60
C ASP A 202 -21.28 -9.61 -11.56
N GLU A 203 -20.33 -8.80 -11.03
CA GLU A 203 -19.27 -8.23 -11.86
C GLU A 203 -18.22 -9.25 -12.30
N CYS A 204 -17.97 -10.29 -11.50
CA CYS A 204 -17.14 -11.43 -11.93
C CYS A 204 -17.78 -12.16 -13.11
N THR A 205 -19.08 -12.44 -13.05
CA THR A 205 -19.83 -13.09 -14.13
C THR A 205 -19.85 -12.21 -15.37
N ARG A 206 -20.17 -10.91 -15.22
CA ARG A 206 -20.18 -9.95 -16.33
C ARG A 206 -18.83 -9.85 -17.02
N TYR A 207 -17.74 -9.78 -16.24
CA TYR A 207 -16.38 -9.73 -16.79
C TYR A 207 -15.98 -11.03 -17.50
N ALA A 208 -16.38 -12.21 -16.99
CA ALA A 208 -16.13 -13.47 -17.66
C ALA A 208 -16.80 -13.52 -19.03
N LEU A 209 -18.08 -13.12 -19.11
CA LEU A 209 -18.82 -13.04 -20.37
C LEU A 209 -18.22 -12.01 -21.33
N TYR A 210 -17.85 -10.83 -20.82
CA TYR A 210 -17.15 -9.80 -21.60
C TYR A 210 -15.82 -10.33 -22.18
N SER A 211 -15.12 -11.19 -21.45
CA SER A 211 -13.88 -11.84 -21.89
C SER A 211 -14.10 -13.09 -22.75
N ASN A 212 -15.30 -13.31 -23.29
CA ASN A 212 -15.70 -14.49 -24.07
C ASN A 212 -15.45 -15.82 -23.33
N CYS A 213 -15.52 -15.81 -22.01
CA CYS A 213 -15.46 -17.00 -21.18
C CYS A 213 -16.85 -17.40 -20.72
N ALA A 214 -17.07 -18.71 -20.49
CA ALA A 214 -18.31 -19.18 -19.88
C ALA A 214 -18.49 -18.59 -18.47
N ASP A 215 -19.75 -18.46 -18.03
CA ASP A 215 -20.07 -18.04 -16.66
C ASP A 215 -19.33 -18.94 -15.65
N PRO A 216 -18.47 -18.39 -14.81
CA PRO A 216 -17.72 -19.16 -13.82
C PRO A 216 -18.59 -19.65 -12.67
N ARG A 217 -19.85 -19.21 -12.57
CA ARG A 217 -20.83 -19.57 -11.51
C ARG A 217 -20.23 -19.44 -10.12
N ILE A 218 -19.61 -18.30 -9.84
CA ILE A 218 -19.03 -17.99 -8.52
C ILE A 218 -20.18 -17.71 -7.56
N SER A 219 -20.20 -18.37 -6.39
CA SER A 219 -21.19 -18.10 -5.36
C SER A 219 -20.66 -17.13 -4.28
N LYS A 220 -21.57 -16.58 -3.47
CA LYS A 220 -21.20 -15.74 -2.32
C LYS A 220 -20.38 -16.52 -1.29
N GLU A 221 -20.70 -17.78 -1.09
CA GLU A 221 -20.00 -18.69 -0.18
C GLU A 221 -18.55 -18.91 -0.66
N GLU A 222 -18.36 -19.14 -1.96
CA GLU A 222 -17.01 -19.25 -2.54
C GLU A 222 -16.25 -17.93 -2.43
N MET A 223 -16.93 -16.79 -2.56
CA MET A 223 -16.31 -15.49 -2.36
C MET A 223 -15.89 -15.27 -0.91
N LYS A 224 -16.68 -15.72 0.08
CA LYS A 224 -16.29 -15.72 1.49
C LYS A 224 -15.04 -16.58 1.74
N ILE A 225 -14.97 -17.78 1.14
CA ILE A 225 -13.79 -18.64 1.20
C ILE A 225 -12.58 -17.95 0.56
N PHE A 226 -12.77 -17.33 -0.61
CA PHE A 226 -11.72 -16.60 -1.31
C PHE A 226 -11.13 -15.48 -0.42
N ILE A 227 -11.98 -14.65 0.18
CA ILE A 227 -11.58 -13.61 1.13
C ILE A 227 -10.86 -14.21 2.34
N ALA A 228 -11.35 -15.32 2.89
CA ALA A 228 -10.70 -15.99 4.02
C ALA A 228 -9.28 -16.46 3.69
N VAL A 229 -9.05 -17.01 2.50
CA VAL A 229 -7.70 -17.39 2.03
C VAL A 229 -6.79 -16.17 1.89
N LEU A 230 -7.32 -15.05 1.37
CA LEU A 230 -6.56 -13.80 1.31
C LEU A 230 -6.16 -13.33 2.71
N VAL A 231 -7.10 -13.27 3.65
CA VAL A 231 -6.84 -12.82 5.03
C VAL A 231 -5.86 -13.75 5.75
N LEU A 232 -5.99 -15.08 5.54
CA LEU A 232 -5.07 -16.08 6.09
C LEU A 232 -3.64 -15.79 5.65
N SER A 233 -3.43 -15.38 4.40
CA SER A 233 -2.10 -15.09 3.88
C SER A 233 -1.36 -13.95 4.59
N GLY A 234 -2.06 -13.13 5.36
CA GLY A 234 -1.46 -12.06 6.15
C GLY A 234 -0.75 -12.54 7.42
N TYR A 235 -1.14 -13.69 7.97
CA TYR A 235 -0.51 -14.26 9.16
C TYR A 235 0.06 -15.68 8.95
N ASN A 236 -0.21 -16.31 7.82
CA ASN A 236 0.41 -17.55 7.36
C ASN A 236 1.08 -17.28 6.02
N VAL A 237 2.29 -16.71 6.09
CA VAL A 237 3.03 -16.26 4.91
C VAL A 237 3.75 -17.45 4.28
N LEU A 238 3.44 -17.73 3.02
CA LEU A 238 4.10 -18.78 2.22
C LEU A 238 4.81 -18.12 1.02
N PRO A 239 5.83 -18.77 0.43
CA PRO A 239 6.61 -18.23 -0.68
C PRO A 239 5.78 -17.83 -1.91
N GLY A 240 4.64 -18.48 -2.11
CA GLY A 240 3.70 -18.15 -3.19
C GLY A 240 2.31 -18.71 -2.94
N LYS A 241 1.31 -18.13 -3.59
CA LYS A 241 -0.10 -18.49 -3.37
C LYS A 241 -0.43 -19.97 -3.64
N ARG A 242 0.32 -20.66 -4.52
CA ARG A 242 0.06 -22.07 -4.84
C ARG A 242 0.49 -23.02 -3.72
N PHE A 243 1.39 -22.60 -2.83
CA PHE A 243 1.90 -23.41 -1.73
C PHE A 243 0.84 -23.78 -0.70
N TYR A 244 -0.24 -23.01 -0.56
CA TYR A 244 -1.37 -23.37 0.30
C TYR A 244 -2.02 -24.72 -0.06
N TRP A 245 -1.82 -25.19 -1.30
CA TRP A 245 -2.32 -26.49 -1.83
C TRP A 245 -1.17 -27.46 -2.13
N ALA A 246 0.03 -27.23 -1.62
CA ALA A 246 1.14 -28.15 -1.81
C ALA A 246 0.82 -29.52 -1.21
N THR A 247 1.51 -30.56 -1.71
CA THR A 247 1.37 -31.93 -1.18
C THR A 247 2.38 -32.23 -0.09
N SER A 248 3.41 -31.39 0.06
CA SER A 248 4.41 -31.48 1.13
C SER A 248 3.86 -30.90 2.44
N ASP A 249 4.12 -31.59 3.54
CA ASP A 249 3.53 -31.30 4.86
C ASP A 249 4.07 -30.01 5.48
N ASP A 250 5.26 -29.55 5.06
CA ASP A 250 5.93 -28.35 5.59
C ASP A 250 5.26 -27.03 5.18
N VAL A 251 4.56 -26.98 4.04
CA VAL A 251 3.94 -25.74 3.52
C VAL A 251 2.43 -25.85 3.30
N ARG A 252 1.89 -27.06 3.23
CA ARG A 252 0.47 -27.29 3.02
C ARG A 252 -0.37 -26.68 4.12
N ASN A 253 -1.41 -25.92 3.74
CA ASN A 253 -2.40 -25.46 4.70
C ASN A 253 -3.68 -26.30 4.60
N GLU A 254 -3.89 -27.18 5.58
CA GLU A 254 -5.03 -28.11 5.59
C GLU A 254 -6.40 -27.42 5.54
N LEU A 255 -6.56 -26.28 6.23
CA LEU A 255 -7.82 -25.55 6.20
C LEU A 255 -8.15 -25.05 4.80
N VAL A 256 -7.16 -24.49 4.10
CA VAL A 256 -7.33 -24.00 2.74
C VAL A 256 -7.51 -25.15 1.76
N TYR A 257 -6.67 -26.20 1.89
CA TYR A 257 -6.72 -27.37 1.01
C TYR A 257 -8.10 -28.04 1.03
N ASN A 258 -8.71 -28.15 2.21
CA ASN A 258 -10.01 -28.78 2.39
C ASN A 258 -11.20 -27.84 2.08
N ALA A 259 -11.00 -26.51 2.06
CA ALA A 259 -12.08 -25.55 1.82
C ALA A 259 -12.32 -25.24 0.35
N ILE A 260 -11.27 -25.14 -0.46
CA ILE A 260 -11.36 -24.74 -1.88
C ILE A 260 -10.24 -25.40 -2.69
N ARG A 261 -10.52 -25.77 -3.94
CA ARG A 261 -9.48 -26.25 -4.85
C ARG A 261 -8.60 -25.10 -5.35
N ARG A 262 -7.30 -25.35 -5.52
CA ARG A 262 -6.32 -24.38 -6.05
C ARG A 262 -6.82 -23.71 -7.33
N ASP A 263 -7.22 -24.49 -8.32
CA ASP A 263 -7.60 -23.97 -9.63
C ASP A 263 -8.89 -23.15 -9.56
N ARG A 264 -9.80 -23.46 -8.62
CA ARG A 264 -11.00 -22.67 -8.35
C ARG A 264 -10.65 -21.31 -7.72
N PHE A 265 -9.73 -21.29 -6.77
CA PHE A 265 -9.21 -20.05 -6.20
C PHE A 265 -8.57 -19.15 -7.28
N ILE A 266 -7.72 -19.72 -8.13
CA ILE A 266 -7.08 -18.99 -9.25
C ILE A 266 -8.14 -18.48 -10.24
N GLN A 267 -9.18 -19.28 -10.54
CA GLN A 267 -10.27 -18.87 -11.41
C GLN A 267 -11.04 -17.67 -10.84
N ILE A 268 -11.36 -17.68 -9.53
CA ILE A 268 -12.01 -16.54 -8.86
C ILE A 268 -11.09 -15.31 -8.97
N MET A 269 -9.80 -15.44 -8.67
CA MET A 269 -8.84 -14.35 -8.77
C MET A 269 -8.75 -13.76 -10.18
N ARG A 270 -8.84 -14.59 -11.23
CA ARG A 270 -8.83 -14.17 -12.63
C ARG A 270 -10.04 -13.30 -12.96
N PHE A 271 -11.25 -13.71 -12.56
CA PHE A 271 -12.48 -13.01 -12.91
C PHE A 271 -12.89 -11.93 -11.92
N LEU A 272 -12.17 -11.75 -10.82
CA LEU A 272 -12.49 -10.76 -9.80
C LEU A 272 -12.60 -9.35 -10.39
N HIS A 273 -13.80 -8.74 -10.30
CA HIS A 273 -14.12 -7.37 -10.71
C HIS A 273 -15.18 -6.76 -9.81
N PHE A 274 -15.28 -5.42 -9.82
CA PHE A 274 -16.16 -4.64 -8.93
C PHE A 274 -16.99 -3.60 -9.69
N ALA A 275 -16.77 -3.46 -11.00
CA ALA A 275 -17.46 -2.50 -11.85
C ALA A 275 -17.62 -3.05 -13.26
N ASP A 276 -18.65 -2.58 -13.95
CA ASP A 276 -18.98 -2.96 -15.32
C ASP A 276 -17.86 -2.49 -16.29
N SER A 277 -17.05 -3.45 -16.77
CA SER A 277 -15.97 -3.19 -17.71
C SER A 277 -16.44 -2.78 -19.10
N THR A 278 -17.75 -2.92 -19.42
CA THR A 278 -18.33 -2.47 -20.70
C THR A 278 -18.63 -0.96 -20.71
N LYS A 279 -18.67 -0.34 -19.52
CA LYS A 279 -19.00 1.08 -19.34
C LYS A 279 -17.93 1.80 -18.48
N PRO A 280 -16.69 1.89 -18.95
CA PRO A 280 -15.62 2.51 -18.17
C PRO A 280 -15.85 4.02 -18.01
N ASN A 281 -15.72 4.51 -16.77
CA ASN A 281 -15.67 5.95 -16.52
C ASN A 281 -14.21 6.41 -16.56
N LEU A 282 -13.74 6.87 -17.70
CA LEU A 282 -12.34 7.26 -17.91
C LEU A 282 -11.95 8.55 -17.15
N THR A 283 -12.92 9.34 -16.68
CA THR A 283 -12.63 10.53 -15.86
C THR A 283 -12.28 10.19 -14.43
N ASP A 284 -12.81 9.06 -13.90
CA ASP A 284 -12.50 8.55 -12.57
C ASP A 284 -11.46 7.43 -12.65
N LYS A 285 -10.22 7.71 -12.32
CA LYS A 285 -9.15 6.71 -12.34
C LYS A 285 -9.37 5.55 -11.36
N MET A 286 -10.29 5.69 -10.40
CA MET A 286 -10.69 4.63 -9.45
C MET A 286 -11.96 3.91 -9.87
N TRP A 287 -12.49 4.11 -11.09
CA TRP A 287 -13.78 3.60 -11.54
C TRP A 287 -13.98 2.09 -11.31
N LYS A 288 -12.92 1.29 -11.48
CA LYS A 288 -12.98 -0.18 -11.26
C LYS A 288 -13.33 -0.56 -9.82
N LEU A 289 -13.01 0.28 -8.86
CA LEU A 289 -13.28 0.06 -7.44
C LEU A 289 -14.37 0.98 -6.87
N ARG A 290 -14.81 1.99 -7.63
CA ARG A 290 -15.76 2.99 -7.13
C ARG A 290 -17.04 2.39 -6.52
N PRO A 291 -17.70 1.40 -7.13
CA PRO A 291 -18.90 0.79 -6.52
C PRO A 291 -18.61 0.13 -5.17
N LEU A 292 -17.51 -0.62 -5.06
CA LEU A 292 -17.09 -1.25 -3.80
C LEU A 292 -16.74 -0.19 -2.74
N MET A 293 -15.97 0.84 -3.10
CA MET A 293 -15.59 1.93 -2.19
C MET A 293 -16.83 2.66 -1.66
N SER A 294 -17.80 2.97 -2.53
CA SER A 294 -19.03 3.66 -2.14
C SER A 294 -19.87 2.85 -1.16
N LEU A 295 -20.00 1.54 -1.38
CA LEU A 295 -20.72 0.66 -0.45
C LEU A 295 -20.00 0.56 0.90
N LEU A 296 -18.68 0.41 0.90
CA LEU A 296 -17.89 0.34 2.14
C LEU A 296 -17.93 1.66 2.91
N LYS A 297 -17.78 2.81 2.25
CA LYS A 297 -17.92 4.13 2.89
C LYS A 297 -19.26 4.28 3.60
N ARG A 298 -20.34 3.95 2.89
CA ARG A 298 -21.71 3.97 3.47
C ARG A 298 -21.81 3.06 4.70
N ASN A 299 -21.30 1.82 4.60
CA ASN A 299 -21.39 0.86 5.68
C ASN A 299 -20.50 1.25 6.88
N PHE A 300 -19.31 1.81 6.63
CA PHE A 300 -18.43 2.33 7.69
C PHE A 300 -19.10 3.46 8.46
N GLN A 301 -19.72 4.41 7.77
CA GLN A 301 -20.46 5.50 8.40
C GLN A 301 -21.69 5.01 9.18
N ALA A 302 -22.48 4.10 8.62
CA ALA A 302 -23.67 3.54 9.27
C ALA A 302 -23.32 2.73 10.54
N ALA A 303 -22.18 2.03 10.55
CA ALA A 303 -21.71 1.28 11.71
C ALA A 303 -20.89 2.13 12.69
N PHE A 304 -20.48 3.34 12.31
CA PHE A 304 -19.69 4.22 13.15
C PHE A 304 -20.44 4.55 14.44
N ARG A 305 -19.76 4.37 15.55
CA ARG A 305 -20.23 4.80 16.86
C ARG A 305 -19.49 6.08 17.19
N PRO A 306 -20.19 7.24 17.16
CA PRO A 306 -19.56 8.53 17.28
C PRO A 306 -18.68 8.65 18.52
N THR A 307 -17.48 9.17 18.33
CA THR A 307 -16.53 9.53 19.37
C THR A 307 -16.12 10.98 19.15
N LYS A 308 -15.91 11.75 20.22
CA LYS A 308 -15.70 13.19 20.17
C LYS A 308 -14.50 13.62 19.32
N HIS A 309 -13.43 12.83 19.33
CA HIS A 309 -12.15 13.17 18.72
C HIS A 309 -11.96 12.41 17.41
N LEU A 310 -11.84 13.16 16.33
CA LEU A 310 -11.62 12.66 14.98
C LEU A 310 -10.31 13.23 14.42
N ASP A 311 -9.51 12.41 13.76
CA ASP A 311 -8.36 12.88 13.01
C ASP A 311 -8.58 12.79 11.50
N TYR A 312 -7.88 13.67 10.78
CA TYR A 312 -7.82 13.65 9.33
C TYR A 312 -6.37 13.69 8.87
N ASP A 313 -5.94 12.61 8.26
CA ASP A 313 -4.56 12.46 7.79
C ASP A 313 -4.49 11.65 6.49
N GLN A 314 -3.29 11.41 6.02
CA GLN A 314 -2.99 10.63 4.82
C GLN A 314 -2.45 9.24 5.16
N SER A 315 -3.14 8.21 4.66
CA SER A 315 -2.64 6.84 4.59
C SER A 315 -1.93 6.56 3.28
N MET A 316 -1.07 5.52 3.28
CA MET A 316 -0.38 5.04 2.09
C MET A 316 -0.60 3.54 1.87
N ILE A 317 -1.09 3.19 0.66
CA ILE A 317 -1.23 1.80 0.22
C ILE A 317 -0.04 1.46 -0.67
N ALA A 318 0.78 0.50 -0.28
CA ALA A 318 1.99 0.13 -1.02
C ALA A 318 1.65 -0.37 -2.44
N TYR A 319 2.25 0.25 -3.46
CA TYR A 319 2.13 -0.16 -4.85
C TYR A 319 3.38 0.21 -5.66
N TYR A 320 3.97 -0.78 -6.30
CA TYR A 320 5.21 -0.61 -7.06
C TYR A 320 5.01 -0.66 -8.58
N GLY A 321 3.81 -1.05 -9.04
CA GLY A 321 3.47 -1.11 -10.46
C GLY A 321 3.27 0.26 -11.12
N ARG A 322 2.78 0.27 -12.36
CA ARG A 322 2.50 1.47 -13.15
C ARG A 322 1.04 1.86 -12.99
N HIS A 323 0.77 3.05 -12.50
CA HIS A 323 -0.56 3.66 -12.49
C HIS A 323 -0.44 5.18 -12.29
N GLY A 324 -1.25 5.97 -13.00
CA GLY A 324 -1.19 7.43 -12.98
C GLY A 324 -1.52 8.09 -11.64
N CYS A 325 -2.06 7.34 -10.66
CA CYS A 325 -2.35 7.85 -9.31
C CYS A 325 -1.26 7.51 -8.30
N LYS A 326 -0.23 6.74 -8.69
CA LYS A 326 0.87 6.39 -7.79
C LYS A 326 1.62 7.64 -7.36
N GLN A 327 1.89 7.74 -6.06
CA GLN A 327 2.60 8.83 -5.42
C GLN A 327 3.89 8.34 -4.77
N PHE A 328 4.86 9.22 -4.69
CA PHE A 328 6.05 9.07 -3.86
C PHE A 328 6.00 10.09 -2.73
N ILE A 329 6.09 9.64 -1.49
CA ILE A 329 6.13 10.52 -0.30
C ILE A 329 7.36 10.16 0.52
N ARG A 330 8.33 11.08 0.51
CA ARG A 330 9.55 10.96 1.32
C ARG A 330 9.18 11.00 2.82
N GLY A 331 9.81 10.16 3.61
CA GLY A 331 9.63 10.15 5.08
C GLY A 331 8.48 9.30 5.62
N LYS A 332 7.57 8.79 4.76
CA LYS A 332 6.57 7.80 5.20
C LYS A 332 7.17 6.37 5.13
N PRO A 333 6.76 5.45 6.02
CA PRO A 333 7.21 4.04 5.98
C PRO A 333 6.93 3.39 4.62
N ILE A 334 5.75 3.64 4.03
CA ILE A 334 5.42 3.26 2.67
C ILE A 334 5.65 4.48 1.78
N ARG A 335 6.77 4.47 1.02
CA ARG A 335 7.16 5.62 0.19
C ARG A 335 6.45 5.66 -1.17
N PHE A 336 6.18 4.50 -1.79
CA PHE A 336 5.53 4.37 -3.09
C PHE A 336 4.17 3.71 -2.96
N GLY A 337 3.16 4.33 -3.56
CA GLY A 337 1.83 3.74 -3.54
C GLY A 337 0.71 4.72 -3.80
N TYR A 338 -0.50 4.32 -3.42
CA TYR A 338 -1.67 5.19 -3.48
C TYR A 338 -1.81 5.96 -2.18
N LYS A 339 -1.96 7.26 -2.31
CA LYS A 339 -2.29 8.13 -1.19
C LYS A 339 -3.79 8.11 -0.96
N VAL A 340 -4.21 7.99 0.27
CA VAL A 340 -5.59 8.01 0.71
C VAL A 340 -5.78 9.13 1.72
N TRP A 341 -6.79 9.94 1.53
CA TRP A 341 -7.29 10.85 2.55
C TRP A 341 -8.19 10.05 3.49
N SER A 342 -7.91 10.08 4.77
CA SER A 342 -8.57 9.23 5.76
C SER A 342 -9.10 10.06 6.92
N MET A 343 -10.37 9.86 7.28
CA MET A 343 -10.99 10.39 8.48
C MET A 343 -11.21 9.25 9.46
N ASN A 344 -10.56 9.31 10.61
CA ASN A 344 -10.57 8.25 11.61
C ASN A 344 -11.05 8.77 12.97
N SER A 345 -11.59 7.88 13.79
CA SER A 345 -11.70 8.12 15.22
C SER A 345 -10.33 8.03 15.89
N SER A 346 -10.17 8.62 17.06
CA SER A 346 -8.93 8.57 17.84
C SER A 346 -8.45 7.14 18.18
N VAL A 347 -9.35 6.14 18.16
CA VAL A 347 -9.01 4.73 18.35
C VAL A 347 -8.63 4.01 17.04
N GLY A 348 -8.71 4.68 15.90
CA GLY A 348 -8.31 4.16 14.59
C GLY A 348 -9.44 3.58 13.74
N TYR A 349 -10.72 3.77 14.10
CA TYR A 349 -11.83 3.37 13.22
C TYR A 349 -11.88 4.28 12.00
N LEU A 350 -11.74 3.73 10.78
CA LEU A 350 -11.87 4.48 9.53
C LEU A 350 -13.34 4.77 9.25
N ILE A 351 -13.71 6.04 9.30
CA ILE A 351 -15.09 6.50 9.11
C ILE A 351 -15.36 6.76 7.63
N ASN A 352 -14.44 7.47 6.99
CA ASN A 352 -14.54 7.86 5.59
C ASN A 352 -13.14 7.99 4.97
N PHE A 353 -13.05 7.81 3.66
CA PHE A 353 -11.79 7.88 2.94
C PHE A 353 -11.97 8.26 1.47
N GLU A 354 -10.93 8.81 0.84
CA GLU A 354 -10.89 9.04 -0.60
C GLU A 354 -9.49 8.78 -1.16
N VAL A 355 -9.40 7.97 -2.21
CA VAL A 355 -8.12 7.69 -2.86
C VAL A 355 -7.73 8.87 -3.74
N TYR A 356 -6.56 9.44 -3.48
CA TYR A 356 -6.05 10.58 -4.23
C TYR A 356 -5.72 10.21 -5.68
N GLN A 357 -6.30 10.94 -6.61
CA GLN A 357 -6.12 10.69 -8.04
C GLN A 357 -5.72 11.95 -8.85
N GLY A 358 -5.24 12.99 -8.16
CA GLY A 358 -4.89 14.27 -8.77
C GLY A 358 -6.13 15.12 -8.99
N LYS A 359 -6.68 15.11 -10.20
CA LYS A 359 -8.00 15.69 -10.49
C LYS A 359 -9.05 14.63 -10.17
N ASN A 360 -9.86 14.89 -9.14
CA ASN A 360 -10.93 13.99 -8.73
C ASN A 360 -12.26 14.49 -9.35
N PRO A 361 -12.96 13.68 -10.17
CA PRO A 361 -14.20 14.09 -10.82
C PRO A 361 -15.37 14.29 -9.85
N VAL A 362 -15.27 13.72 -8.63
CA VAL A 362 -16.30 13.87 -7.58
C VAL A 362 -15.91 14.92 -6.54
N ALA A 363 -14.80 15.65 -6.72
CA ALA A 363 -14.39 16.70 -5.81
C ALA A 363 -15.30 17.92 -5.94
N ASN A 364 -15.60 18.54 -4.79
CA ASN A 364 -16.27 19.82 -4.75
C ASN A 364 -15.26 20.95 -5.06
N THR A 365 -15.43 21.60 -6.22
CA THR A 365 -14.53 22.65 -6.71
C THR A 365 -14.53 23.88 -5.83
N ASP A 366 -15.67 24.26 -5.25
CA ASP A 366 -15.79 25.42 -4.38
C ASP A 366 -15.03 25.20 -3.07
N TYR A 367 -15.05 23.95 -2.57
CA TYR A 367 -14.24 23.57 -1.41
C TYR A 367 -12.75 23.55 -1.74
N GLU A 368 -12.37 23.07 -2.95
CA GLU A 368 -10.96 23.12 -3.36
C GLU A 368 -10.44 24.56 -3.49
N GLU A 369 -11.26 25.49 -3.97
CA GLU A 369 -10.90 26.91 -4.07
C GLU A 369 -10.80 27.57 -2.68
N THR A 370 -11.70 27.23 -1.76
CA THR A 370 -11.79 27.86 -0.43
C THR A 370 -10.75 27.30 0.55
N PHE A 371 -10.59 25.97 0.61
CA PHE A 371 -9.79 25.29 1.62
C PHE A 371 -8.49 24.68 1.05
N GLY A 372 -8.38 24.59 -0.27
CA GLY A 372 -7.29 23.91 -0.97
C GLY A 372 -7.52 22.41 -1.12
N LYS A 373 -6.88 21.81 -2.13
CA LYS A 373 -7.07 20.41 -2.56
C LYS A 373 -6.84 19.35 -1.47
N ALA A 374 -6.08 19.66 -0.43
CA ALA A 374 -5.81 18.72 0.65
C ALA A 374 -6.91 18.73 1.72
N ALA A 375 -7.45 19.90 2.04
CA ALA A 375 -8.45 20.10 3.10
C ALA A 375 -9.90 19.96 2.60
N ALA A 376 -10.16 20.24 1.32
CA ALA A 376 -11.49 20.12 0.71
C ALA A 376 -12.15 18.75 0.92
N PRO A 377 -11.43 17.60 0.76
CA PRO A 377 -12.04 16.30 1.00
C PRO A 377 -12.53 16.09 2.42
N LEU A 378 -11.91 16.70 3.45
CA LEU A 378 -12.40 16.63 4.82
C LEU A 378 -13.82 17.24 4.93
N VAL A 379 -14.01 18.44 4.37
CA VAL A 379 -15.30 19.13 4.43
C VAL A 379 -16.37 18.32 3.68
N GLN A 380 -16.03 17.78 2.53
CA GLN A 380 -16.91 16.90 1.77
C GLN A 380 -17.26 15.62 2.54
N MET A 381 -16.31 15.00 3.25
CA MET A 381 -16.54 13.81 4.07
C MET A 381 -17.47 14.11 5.27
N ILE A 382 -17.40 15.31 5.81
CA ILE A 382 -18.32 15.76 6.88
C ILE A 382 -19.73 15.94 6.32
N ASP A 383 -19.88 16.45 5.10
CA ASP A 383 -21.19 16.60 4.45
C ASP A 383 -21.86 15.24 4.14
N GLU A 384 -21.05 14.18 4.02
CA GLU A 384 -21.55 12.80 3.83
C GLU A 384 -22.09 12.15 5.12
N PHE A 385 -21.91 12.75 6.31
CA PHE A 385 -22.53 12.26 7.54
C PHE A 385 -24.06 12.41 7.51
N SER A 386 -24.76 11.53 8.22
CA SER A 386 -26.19 11.70 8.48
C SER A 386 -26.44 12.97 9.29
N SER A 387 -27.64 13.56 9.17
CA SER A 387 -28.02 14.79 9.87
C SER A 387 -27.79 14.73 11.38
N ASP A 388 -28.08 13.58 11.98
CA ASP A 388 -27.95 13.37 13.42
C ASP A 388 -26.48 13.40 13.85
N VAL A 389 -25.59 12.80 13.04
CA VAL A 389 -24.15 12.77 13.30
C VAL A 389 -23.52 14.14 13.05
N GLN A 390 -23.99 14.89 12.03
CA GLN A 390 -23.49 16.25 11.76
C GLN A 390 -23.74 17.24 12.90
N GLN A 391 -24.75 17.02 13.73
CA GLN A 391 -25.07 17.90 14.86
C GLN A 391 -24.18 17.68 16.09
N LEU A 392 -23.41 16.62 16.11
CA LEU A 392 -22.55 16.30 17.26
C LEU A 392 -21.32 17.22 17.31
N PRO A 393 -20.90 17.70 18.50
CA PRO A 393 -19.80 18.64 18.65
C PRO A 393 -18.44 17.93 18.56
N PHE A 394 -18.09 17.49 17.35
CA PHE A 394 -16.80 16.83 17.10
C PHE A 394 -15.62 17.77 17.25
N ASN A 395 -14.48 17.22 17.64
CA ASN A 395 -13.18 17.87 17.67
C ASN A 395 -12.29 17.24 16.61
N PHE A 396 -11.94 17.99 15.56
CA PHE A 396 -11.09 17.56 14.46
C PHE A 396 -9.61 17.90 14.71
N TYR A 397 -8.74 16.95 14.41
CA TYR A 397 -7.30 17.10 14.50
C TYR A 397 -6.65 16.81 13.15
N PHE A 398 -5.68 17.62 12.74
CA PHE A 398 -4.99 17.46 11.46
C PHE A 398 -3.60 18.11 11.44
N ASP A 399 -2.75 17.65 10.54
CA ASP A 399 -1.39 18.15 10.41
C ASP A 399 -1.31 19.49 9.62
N ASN A 400 -0.09 19.98 9.44
CA ASN A 400 0.18 21.23 8.75
C ASN A 400 -0.09 21.20 7.23
N LEU A 401 -0.34 20.02 6.65
CA LEU A 401 -0.74 19.91 5.25
C LEU A 401 -2.15 20.45 5.04
N PHE A 402 -3.02 20.25 6.02
CA PHE A 402 -4.45 20.54 5.93
C PHE A 402 -4.81 21.87 6.60
N THR A 403 -4.15 22.21 7.71
CA THR A 403 -4.49 23.36 8.54
C THR A 403 -4.42 24.69 7.78
N GLY A 404 -5.53 25.41 7.80
CA GLY A 404 -5.66 26.76 7.26
C GLY A 404 -6.73 27.53 8.03
N ILE A 405 -6.60 28.86 8.11
CA ILE A 405 -7.55 29.71 8.86
C ILE A 405 -8.97 29.60 8.30
N SER A 406 -9.12 29.50 6.97
CA SER A 406 -10.42 29.31 6.33
C SER A 406 -11.10 28.01 6.76
N LEU A 407 -10.34 26.90 6.84
CA LEU A 407 -10.85 25.62 7.31
C LEU A 407 -11.26 25.68 8.78
N LEU A 408 -10.41 26.26 9.66
CA LEU A 408 -10.72 26.41 11.09
C LEU A 408 -12.00 27.22 11.31
N ARG A 409 -12.16 28.30 10.55
CA ARG A 409 -13.36 29.15 10.59
C ARG A 409 -14.61 28.40 10.16
N GLU A 410 -14.53 27.65 9.07
CA GLU A 410 -15.65 26.86 8.56
C GLU A 410 -16.08 25.77 9.54
N LEU A 411 -15.12 25.00 10.08
CA LEU A 411 -15.42 23.95 11.07
C LEU A 411 -16.06 24.55 12.32
N LYS A 412 -15.55 25.68 12.81
CA LYS A 412 -16.15 26.39 13.94
C LYS A 412 -17.56 26.88 13.64
N LYS A 413 -17.81 27.45 12.44
CA LYS A 413 -19.14 27.88 11.99
C LYS A 413 -20.14 26.72 11.99
N ARG A 414 -19.68 25.50 11.72
CA ARG A 414 -20.50 24.29 11.78
C ARG A 414 -20.67 23.73 13.20
N GLY A 415 -20.11 24.37 14.22
CA GLY A 415 -20.19 23.90 15.61
C GLY A 415 -19.10 22.92 16.01
N TYR A 416 -18.09 22.70 15.17
CA TYR A 416 -17.00 21.76 15.43
C TYR A 416 -15.78 22.45 16.04
N GLY A 417 -15.10 21.73 16.93
CA GLY A 417 -13.76 22.08 17.35
C GLY A 417 -12.72 21.67 16.31
N ALA A 418 -11.66 22.45 16.18
CA ALA A 418 -10.60 22.15 15.24
C ALA A 418 -9.22 22.56 15.81
N THR A 419 -8.26 21.68 15.71
CA THR A 419 -6.90 21.89 16.20
C THR A 419 -5.89 21.25 15.23
N GLY A 420 -4.88 22.03 14.83
CA GLY A 420 -3.86 21.50 13.93
C GLY A 420 -2.55 22.25 13.98
N THR A 421 -1.47 21.57 13.58
CA THR A 421 -0.21 22.26 13.33
C THR A 421 -0.34 23.12 12.08
N ILE A 422 0.24 24.33 12.06
CA ILE A 422 0.09 25.28 10.96
C ILE A 422 1.44 25.71 10.40
N ARG A 423 1.56 25.81 9.07
CA ARG A 423 2.77 26.33 8.41
C ARG A 423 2.86 27.83 8.56
N ASP A 424 4.07 28.36 8.74
CA ASP A 424 4.32 29.79 8.91
C ASP A 424 3.73 30.65 7.78
N ASN A 425 3.78 30.16 6.55
CA ASN A 425 3.21 30.88 5.40
C ASN A 425 1.67 30.91 5.36
N ARG A 426 1.00 30.19 6.25
CA ARG A 426 -0.47 30.21 6.43
C ARG A 426 -0.91 30.97 7.68
N VAL A 427 0.03 31.38 8.53
CA VAL A 427 -0.24 32.32 9.63
C VAL A 427 -0.55 33.67 9.02
N PRO A 428 -1.64 34.37 9.44
CA PRO A 428 -1.97 35.71 8.95
C PRO A 428 -0.81 36.69 9.12
N ARG A 429 -0.60 37.56 8.14
CA ARG A 429 0.53 38.52 8.15
C ARG A 429 0.42 39.57 9.24
N ASP A 430 -0.81 39.90 9.62
CA ASP A 430 -1.17 40.84 10.69
C ASP A 430 -1.09 40.20 12.09
N CYS A 431 -0.79 38.92 12.19
CA CYS A 431 -0.69 38.17 13.44
C CYS A 431 0.56 38.59 14.23
N PRO A 432 0.42 39.16 15.46
CA PRO A 432 1.55 39.68 16.24
C PRO A 432 2.28 38.60 17.05
N ILE A 433 2.22 37.34 16.63
CA ILE A 433 2.96 36.25 17.28
C ILE A 433 4.46 36.37 17.00
N ALA A 434 5.31 36.11 18.00
CA ALA A 434 6.75 36.15 17.87
C ALA A 434 7.23 35.26 16.72
N SER A 435 8.21 35.70 15.92
CA SER A 435 8.70 34.94 14.77
C SER A 435 9.28 33.59 15.19
N LYS A 436 9.21 32.59 14.29
CA LYS A 436 9.83 31.28 14.56
C LYS A 436 11.34 31.42 14.86
N LYS A 437 12.02 32.37 14.18
CA LYS A 437 13.46 32.67 14.39
C LYS A 437 13.72 33.18 15.79
N ASP A 438 12.86 34.03 16.35
CA ASP A 438 13.02 34.54 17.69
C ASP A 438 12.66 33.51 18.76
N MET A 439 11.62 32.71 18.52
CA MET A 439 11.30 31.60 19.40
C MET A 439 12.40 30.53 19.46
N THR A 440 13.13 30.28 18.38
CA THR A 440 14.23 29.31 18.37
C THR A 440 15.36 29.70 19.33
N LYS A 441 15.50 30.99 19.66
CA LYS A 441 16.49 31.50 20.62
C LYS A 441 16.06 31.33 22.08
N GLN A 442 14.78 31.03 22.30
CA GLN A 442 14.21 30.89 23.65
C GLN A 442 14.49 29.49 24.22
N PRO A 443 14.54 29.38 25.55
CA PRO A 443 14.69 28.09 26.22
C PRO A 443 13.57 27.10 25.82
N ARG A 444 13.88 25.82 25.87
CA ARG A 444 12.90 24.75 25.65
C ARG A 444 11.78 24.83 26.69
N GLY A 445 10.54 24.74 26.24
CA GLY A 445 9.34 24.95 27.05
C GLY A 445 8.74 26.34 26.92
N SER A 446 9.47 27.30 26.32
CA SER A 446 8.94 28.66 26.08
C SER A 446 7.78 28.64 25.10
N THR A 447 6.82 29.54 25.32
CA THR A 447 5.60 29.67 24.50
C THR A 447 5.32 31.13 24.17
N ASP A 448 4.70 31.36 23.03
CA ASP A 448 4.02 32.60 22.68
C ASP A 448 2.68 32.27 22.03
N HIS A 449 1.66 33.08 22.30
CA HIS A 449 0.34 32.87 21.73
C HIS A 449 -0.44 34.16 21.56
N VAL A 450 -1.35 34.13 20.63
CA VAL A 450 -2.29 35.22 20.36
C VAL A 450 -3.64 34.63 19.92
N ILE A 451 -4.71 35.32 20.25
CA ILE A 451 -6.07 34.96 19.84
C ILE A 451 -6.62 36.03 18.91
N LYS A 452 -7.21 35.59 17.81
CA LYS A 452 -7.95 36.48 16.93
C LYS A 452 -9.35 36.67 17.50
N HIS A 453 -9.66 37.90 17.93
CA HIS A 453 -10.90 38.20 18.69
C HIS A 453 -12.18 37.82 17.93
N ASP A 454 -12.23 38.15 16.63
CA ASP A 454 -13.44 37.96 15.80
C ASP A 454 -13.76 36.48 15.58
N ASP A 455 -12.75 35.72 15.24
CA ASP A 455 -12.86 34.28 14.89
C ASP A 455 -12.68 33.36 16.10
N LYS A 456 -12.20 33.87 17.22
CA LYS A 456 -11.80 33.08 18.40
C LYS A 456 -10.87 31.92 18.02
N ILE A 457 -9.88 32.22 17.17
CA ILE A 457 -8.85 31.29 16.75
C ILE A 457 -7.56 31.63 17.48
N LEU A 458 -7.07 30.70 18.30
CA LEU A 458 -5.79 30.76 18.97
C LEU A 458 -4.70 30.31 18.00
N ILE A 459 -3.61 31.08 17.91
CA ILE A 459 -2.35 30.67 17.26
C ILE A 459 -1.28 30.67 18.33
N SER A 460 -0.57 29.56 18.47
CA SER A 460 0.45 29.39 19.49
C SER A 460 1.74 28.82 18.91
N ARG A 461 2.88 29.21 19.51
CA ARG A 461 4.19 28.62 19.29
C ARG A 461 4.74 28.07 20.59
N TRP A 462 5.33 26.89 20.49
CA TRP A 462 5.97 26.20 21.61
C TRP A 462 7.35 25.69 21.16
N VAL A 463 8.34 25.91 22.01
CA VAL A 463 9.73 25.45 21.80
C VAL A 463 9.88 24.07 22.42
N ASP A 464 9.94 23.02 21.60
CA ASP A 464 10.37 21.67 22.02
C ASP A 464 11.76 21.37 21.42
N ASN A 465 11.96 20.32 20.63
CA ASN A 465 13.18 20.10 19.84
C ASN A 465 13.29 21.14 18.71
N SER A 466 12.17 21.56 18.20
CA SER A 466 12.00 22.64 17.24
C SER A 466 10.78 23.47 17.63
N VAL A 467 10.64 24.63 17.02
CA VAL A 467 9.46 25.48 17.25
C VAL A 467 8.27 24.88 16.50
N VAL A 468 7.26 24.46 17.25
CA VAL A 468 5.99 23.97 16.71
C VAL A 468 4.97 25.11 16.76
N THR A 469 4.30 25.38 15.62
CA THR A 469 3.22 26.35 15.54
C THR A 469 1.90 25.59 15.38
N MET A 470 0.92 25.92 16.23
CA MET A 470 -0.43 25.32 16.22
C MET A 470 -1.50 26.39 16.15
N ALA A 471 -2.65 26.00 15.61
CA ALA A 471 -3.85 26.80 15.63
C ALA A 471 -5.03 25.97 16.16
N SER A 472 -5.90 26.58 16.98
CA SER A 472 -7.05 25.91 17.59
C SER A 472 -8.25 26.86 17.72
N THR A 473 -9.44 26.26 17.65
CA THR A 473 -10.72 26.96 17.92
C THR A 473 -11.33 26.57 19.27
N ILE A 474 -10.73 25.59 19.99
CA ILE A 474 -11.32 25.00 21.21
C ILE A 474 -10.34 24.83 22.37
N HIS A 475 -9.05 24.60 22.10
CA HIS A 475 -8.06 24.33 23.14
C HIS A 475 -7.19 25.54 23.39
N GLY A 476 -7.11 25.96 24.64
CA GLY A 476 -6.25 27.04 25.14
C GLY A 476 -4.85 26.56 25.55
N MET A 477 -4.10 27.45 26.17
CA MET A 477 -2.75 27.18 26.66
C MET A 477 -2.76 26.49 28.03
N LEU A 478 -3.77 26.77 28.86
CA LEU A 478 -3.89 26.28 30.22
C LEU A 478 -4.95 25.16 30.35
N PRO A 479 -4.76 24.21 31.31
CA PRO A 479 -3.62 24.07 32.23
C PRO A 479 -2.39 23.49 31.53
N SER A 480 -1.19 23.97 31.87
CA SER A 480 0.05 23.38 31.35
C SER A 480 0.39 22.07 32.06
N SER A 481 1.03 21.17 31.34
CA SER A 481 1.52 19.89 31.83
C SER A 481 3.05 19.80 31.65
N SER A 482 3.67 18.79 32.26
CA SER A 482 5.09 18.52 32.08
C SER A 482 5.30 17.27 31.22
N VAL A 483 6.25 17.29 30.30
CA VAL A 483 6.65 16.16 29.46
C VAL A 483 8.14 15.92 29.60
N GLN A 484 8.51 14.65 29.77
CA GLN A 484 9.92 14.26 29.85
C GLN A 484 10.56 14.26 28.47
N ARG A 485 11.72 14.92 28.35
CA ARG A 485 12.49 15.05 27.11
C ARG A 485 13.98 14.86 27.37
N TYR A 486 14.63 14.06 26.55
CA TYR A 486 16.07 13.93 26.61
C TYR A 486 16.78 15.21 26.13
N SER A 487 17.70 15.73 26.94
CA SER A 487 18.55 16.89 26.62
C SER A 487 19.97 16.40 26.31
N ARG A 488 20.38 16.58 25.06
CA ARG A 488 21.75 16.21 24.65
C ARG A 488 22.81 17.07 25.37
N SER A 489 22.55 18.36 25.59
CA SER A 489 23.46 19.27 26.26
C SER A 489 23.70 18.92 27.74
N LEU A 490 22.66 18.40 28.41
CA LEU A 490 22.72 18.00 29.81
C LEU A 490 22.93 16.50 29.99
N ASN A 491 22.93 15.73 28.90
CA ASN A 491 23.02 14.27 28.88
C ASN A 491 22.03 13.58 29.86
N LYS A 492 20.84 14.14 30.01
CA LYS A 492 19.80 13.64 30.91
C LYS A 492 18.40 13.98 30.42
N THR A 493 17.42 13.25 30.92
CA THR A 493 16.01 13.56 30.74
C THR A 493 15.61 14.74 31.62
N VAL A 494 14.98 15.74 31.04
CA VAL A 494 14.49 16.96 31.69
C VAL A 494 13.00 17.12 31.51
N ALA A 495 12.34 17.69 32.51
CA ALA A 495 10.94 18.07 32.43
C ALA A 495 10.79 19.37 31.61
N VAL A 496 9.95 19.34 30.61
CA VAL A 496 9.64 20.48 29.73
C VAL A 496 8.19 20.84 29.88
N SER A 497 7.89 22.12 30.13
CA SER A 497 6.50 22.62 30.19
C SER A 497 5.83 22.47 28.83
N ARG A 498 4.64 21.91 28.81
CA ARG A 498 3.82 21.68 27.61
C ARG A 498 2.44 22.28 27.80
N PRO A 499 2.02 23.22 26.94
CA PRO A 499 0.67 23.80 26.99
C PRO A 499 -0.42 22.74 26.73
N PHE A 500 -1.61 23.00 27.24
CA PHE A 500 -2.77 22.11 27.11
C PHE A 500 -3.11 21.78 25.66
N LEU A 501 -3.15 22.78 24.80
CA LEU A 501 -3.35 22.65 23.35
C LEU A 501 -2.50 21.53 22.71
N PHE A 502 -1.19 21.49 23.04
CA PHE A 502 -0.26 20.49 22.48
C PHE A 502 -0.49 19.10 23.09
N SER A 503 -0.98 19.05 24.34
CA SER A 503 -1.38 17.80 24.97
C SER A 503 -2.58 17.17 24.28
N GLU A 504 -3.62 17.97 24.06
CA GLU A 504 -4.88 17.52 23.44
C GLU A 504 -4.68 17.15 21.96
N TYR A 505 -3.87 17.93 21.23
CA TYR A 505 -3.48 17.56 19.87
C TYR A 505 -2.82 16.17 19.81
N ASN A 506 -1.86 15.88 20.71
CA ASN A 506 -1.19 14.58 20.73
C ASN A 506 -2.11 13.42 21.15
N LYS A 507 -3.19 13.70 21.88
CA LYS A 507 -4.21 12.68 22.22
C LYS A 507 -5.17 12.43 21.07
N GLY A 508 -5.60 13.50 20.38
CA GLY A 508 -6.60 13.45 19.33
C GLY A 508 -6.05 13.03 17.98
N MET A 509 -4.82 13.44 17.65
CA MET A 509 -4.12 13.08 16.42
C MET A 509 -3.54 11.66 16.52
N GLY A 510 -3.49 10.92 15.42
CA GLY A 510 -2.88 9.60 15.33
C GLY A 510 -3.86 8.44 15.25
N GLY A 511 -5.14 8.68 14.99
CA GLY A 511 -6.10 7.62 14.67
C GLY A 511 -5.77 6.95 13.34
N THR A 512 -5.39 7.73 12.34
CA THR A 512 -4.94 7.23 11.03
C THR A 512 -3.67 6.40 11.17
N ASP A 513 -2.68 6.86 11.93
CA ASP A 513 -1.44 6.11 12.16
C ASP A 513 -1.70 4.77 12.90
N ARG A 514 -2.61 4.76 13.87
CA ARG A 514 -3.03 3.52 14.56
C ARG A 514 -3.71 2.53 13.61
N MET A 515 -4.56 3.03 12.72
CA MET A 515 -5.17 2.19 11.69
C MET A 515 -4.09 1.61 10.77
N ASP A 516 -3.19 2.45 10.24
CA ASP A 516 -2.11 2.02 9.35
C ASP A 516 -1.19 1.00 10.02
N GLU A 517 -0.80 1.21 11.29
CA GLU A 517 -0.02 0.26 12.07
C GLU A 517 -0.75 -1.09 12.19
N ASN A 518 -1.99 -1.10 12.67
CA ASN A 518 -2.77 -2.30 12.85
C ASN A 518 -3.02 -3.07 11.55
N VAL A 519 -3.28 -2.35 10.45
CA VAL A 519 -3.46 -2.96 9.11
C VAL A 519 -2.14 -3.56 8.62
N SER A 520 -1.00 -2.92 8.88
CA SER A 520 0.31 -3.34 8.38
C SER A 520 0.80 -4.66 8.98
N ILE A 521 0.51 -4.94 10.26
CA ILE A 521 1.03 -6.10 11.01
C ILE A 521 0.65 -7.43 10.34
N HIS A 522 -0.59 -7.58 9.90
CA HIS A 522 -1.13 -8.81 9.32
C HIS A 522 -1.88 -8.52 8.01
N ARG A 523 -1.31 -7.66 7.15
CA ARG A 523 -1.93 -7.34 5.86
C ARG A 523 -1.91 -8.55 4.94
N ILE A 524 -2.89 -8.63 4.04
CA ILE A 524 -3.00 -9.69 3.04
C ILE A 524 -1.69 -9.79 2.25
N GLY A 525 -1.10 -11.00 2.22
CA GLY A 525 0.20 -11.28 1.59
C GLY A 525 0.12 -11.71 0.13
N ILE A 526 -1.01 -12.28 -0.32
CA ILE A 526 -1.19 -12.71 -1.71
C ILE A 526 -1.19 -11.50 -2.64
N ARG A 527 -0.25 -11.47 -3.57
CA ARG A 527 -0.08 -10.39 -4.54
C ARG A 527 -0.90 -10.63 -5.80
N GLY A 528 -1.34 -9.55 -6.45
CA GLY A 528 -1.96 -9.56 -7.77
C GLY A 528 -1.31 -8.51 -8.67
N LYS A 529 -1.33 -8.72 -10.00
CA LYS A 529 -0.73 -7.81 -11.00
C LYS A 529 -1.63 -6.61 -11.31
N LYS A 530 -2.94 -6.72 -11.07
CA LYS A 530 -3.91 -5.67 -11.37
C LYS A 530 -3.64 -4.44 -10.49
N TRP A 531 -3.60 -3.23 -11.07
CA TRP A 531 -3.28 -1.99 -10.36
C TRP A 531 -4.18 -1.73 -9.14
N TRP A 532 -5.44 -2.15 -9.21
CA TRP A 532 -6.41 -1.99 -8.14
C TRP A 532 -6.31 -3.05 -7.03
N TRP A 533 -5.52 -4.12 -7.23
CA TRP A 533 -5.39 -5.21 -6.25
C TRP A 533 -4.93 -4.74 -4.85
N PRO A 534 -3.90 -3.91 -4.71
CA PRO A 534 -3.48 -3.43 -3.39
C PRO A 534 -4.56 -2.60 -2.69
N ILE A 535 -5.35 -1.82 -3.45
CA ILE A 535 -6.46 -1.05 -2.88
C ILE A 535 -7.56 -2.00 -2.40
N PHE A 536 -7.93 -3.00 -3.19
CA PHE A 536 -8.92 -4.01 -2.79
C PHE A 536 -8.49 -4.75 -1.52
N THR A 537 -7.25 -5.26 -1.46
CA THR A 537 -6.75 -5.97 -0.28
C THR A 537 -6.67 -5.05 0.95
N TRP A 538 -6.29 -3.79 0.78
CA TRP A 538 -6.34 -2.80 1.83
C TRP A 538 -7.77 -2.55 2.33
N LEU A 539 -8.75 -2.43 1.43
CA LEU A 539 -10.17 -2.28 1.80
C LEU A 539 -10.67 -3.45 2.64
N VAL A 540 -10.28 -4.69 2.30
CA VAL A 540 -10.61 -5.88 3.11
C VAL A 540 -9.95 -5.80 4.48
N ASP A 541 -8.64 -5.50 4.55
CA ASP A 541 -7.90 -5.40 5.81
C ASP A 541 -8.45 -4.31 6.72
N VAL A 542 -8.79 -3.14 6.16
CA VAL A 542 -9.43 -2.03 6.92
C VAL A 542 -10.83 -2.42 7.39
N THR A 543 -11.61 -3.12 6.56
CA THR A 543 -12.94 -3.60 7.00
C THR A 543 -12.83 -4.53 8.21
N ILE A 544 -11.85 -5.43 8.20
CA ILE A 544 -11.59 -6.33 9.36
C ILE A 544 -11.11 -5.52 10.57
N HIS A 545 -10.25 -4.52 10.35
CA HIS A 545 -9.79 -3.63 11.40
C HIS A 545 -10.96 -2.87 12.05
N ASN A 546 -11.84 -2.29 11.24
CA ASN A 546 -13.04 -1.61 11.72
C ASN A 546 -13.97 -2.56 12.49
N ALA A 547 -14.20 -3.77 11.98
CA ALA A 547 -14.99 -4.78 12.65
C ALA A 547 -14.39 -5.15 14.02
N TRP A 548 -13.07 -5.29 14.10
CA TRP A 548 -12.37 -5.55 15.35
C TRP A 548 -12.52 -4.39 16.38
N ILE A 549 -12.44 -3.13 15.92
CA ILE A 549 -12.66 -1.96 16.79
C ILE A 549 -14.10 -1.95 17.33
N LEU A 550 -15.11 -2.24 16.50
CA LEU A 550 -16.50 -2.35 16.94
C LEU A 550 -16.69 -3.47 17.98
N ALA A 551 -16.12 -4.64 17.72
CA ALA A 551 -16.15 -5.75 18.67
C ALA A 551 -15.46 -5.40 20.00
N LYS A 552 -14.32 -4.70 19.97
CA LYS A 552 -13.64 -4.21 21.18
C LYS A 552 -14.50 -3.24 21.98
N GLY A 553 -15.17 -2.31 21.30
CA GLY A 553 -16.13 -1.39 21.94
C GLY A 553 -17.27 -2.14 22.62
N ALA A 554 -17.69 -3.28 22.06
CA ALA A 554 -18.72 -4.17 22.63
C ALA A 554 -18.22 -5.11 23.75
N GLY A 555 -16.94 -5.00 24.16
CA GLY A 555 -16.34 -5.80 25.22
C GLY A 555 -15.58 -7.06 24.77
N CYS A 556 -15.30 -7.20 23.47
CA CYS A 556 -14.47 -8.28 22.98
C CYS A 556 -12.99 -8.05 23.35
N HIS A 557 -12.37 -9.01 24.04
CA HIS A 557 -10.97 -8.93 24.47
C HIS A 557 -9.97 -9.57 23.49
N MET A 558 -10.42 -10.01 22.30
CA MET A 558 -9.54 -10.60 21.31
C MET A 558 -8.51 -9.60 20.78
N THR A 559 -7.27 -10.08 20.61
CA THR A 559 -6.29 -9.36 19.79
C THR A 559 -6.74 -9.34 18.33
N GLN A 560 -6.22 -8.42 17.52
CA GLN A 560 -6.55 -8.36 16.10
C GLN A 560 -6.24 -9.68 15.37
N LEU A 561 -5.13 -10.34 15.71
CA LEU A 561 -4.78 -11.64 15.14
C LEU A 561 -5.81 -12.72 15.51
N GLN A 562 -6.24 -12.77 16.76
CA GLN A 562 -7.27 -13.73 17.18
C GLN A 562 -8.58 -13.48 16.43
N PHE A 563 -8.99 -12.22 16.27
CA PHE A 563 -10.18 -11.82 15.52
C PHE A 563 -10.06 -12.25 14.04
N LYS A 564 -8.94 -11.95 13.37
CA LYS A 564 -8.67 -12.39 11.98
C LYS A 564 -8.72 -13.91 11.84
N ARG A 565 -8.11 -14.64 12.77
CA ARG A 565 -8.08 -16.12 12.75
C ARG A 565 -9.47 -16.73 12.94
N GLU A 566 -10.28 -16.18 13.84
CA GLU A 566 -11.64 -16.66 14.07
C GLU A 566 -12.53 -16.43 12.83
N LEU A 567 -12.47 -15.25 12.23
CA LEU A 567 -13.14 -14.96 10.96
C LEU A 567 -12.76 -15.97 9.86
N VAL A 568 -11.45 -16.20 9.67
CA VAL A 568 -10.93 -17.11 8.65
C VAL A 568 -11.39 -18.54 8.90
N GLN A 569 -11.27 -19.03 10.15
CA GLN A 569 -11.66 -20.39 10.51
C GLN A 569 -13.17 -20.59 10.33
N THR A 570 -13.97 -19.61 10.73
CA THR A 570 -15.43 -19.65 10.52
C THR A 570 -15.77 -19.77 9.05
N TYR A 571 -15.16 -18.96 8.18
CA TYR A 571 -15.44 -19.00 6.76
C TYR A 571 -14.97 -20.29 6.09
N LEU A 572 -13.74 -20.73 6.36
CA LEU A 572 -13.19 -21.93 5.75
C LEU A 572 -13.90 -23.21 6.21
N ARG A 573 -14.36 -23.28 7.47
CA ARG A 573 -15.09 -24.44 7.98
C ARG A 573 -16.56 -24.44 7.58
N ARG A 574 -17.23 -23.29 7.66
CA ARG A 574 -18.68 -23.20 7.43
C ARG A 574 -19.03 -23.28 5.94
N TYR A 575 -18.23 -22.65 5.09
CA TYR A 575 -18.51 -22.55 3.65
C TYR A 575 -17.58 -23.44 2.81
N GLY A 576 -16.55 -24.05 3.41
CA GLY A 576 -15.61 -24.91 2.70
C GLY A 576 -16.32 -26.05 1.98
N LEU A 577 -16.04 -26.16 0.69
CA LEU A 577 -16.51 -27.26 -0.13
C LEU A 577 -15.47 -28.38 -0.03
N ALA A 578 -15.74 -29.38 0.80
CA ALA A 578 -14.88 -30.57 0.88
C ALA A 578 -14.55 -31.06 -0.55
N PRO A 579 -13.30 -31.36 -0.86
CA PRO A 579 -12.95 -31.90 -2.16
C PRO A 579 -13.77 -33.18 -2.33
N LYS A 580 -14.71 -33.18 -3.26
CA LYS A 580 -15.41 -34.39 -3.65
C LYS A 580 -14.35 -35.41 -3.97
N GLY A 581 -14.33 -36.54 -3.26
CA GLY A 581 -13.33 -37.58 -3.40
C GLY A 581 -13.08 -37.83 -4.89
N GLY A 582 -11.80 -37.72 -5.28
CA GLY A 582 -11.43 -37.79 -6.69
C GLY A 582 -12.01 -39.07 -7.27
N GLY A 583 -12.90 -38.93 -8.23
CA GLY A 583 -13.16 -40.04 -9.13
C GLY A 583 -11.80 -40.58 -9.58
N ARG A 584 -11.65 -41.91 -9.65
CA ARG A 584 -10.42 -42.61 -10.10
C ARG A 584 -9.75 -41.76 -11.19
N PRO A 585 -8.46 -41.36 -11.03
CA PRO A 585 -7.82 -40.51 -12.00
C PRO A 585 -8.00 -41.14 -13.37
N SER A 586 -8.68 -40.44 -14.27
CA SER A 586 -8.66 -40.81 -15.69
C SER A 586 -7.20 -40.67 -16.10
N LEU A 587 -6.53 -41.78 -16.23
CA LEU A 587 -5.18 -41.84 -16.78
C LEU A 587 -5.31 -41.38 -18.24
N SER A 588 -5.19 -40.06 -18.47
CA SER A 588 -4.93 -39.56 -19.82
C SER A 588 -3.61 -40.20 -20.28
N LYS A 589 -3.63 -40.85 -21.43
CA LYS A 589 -2.45 -41.53 -22.00
C LYS A 589 -1.23 -40.62 -22.11
N ALA A 590 -1.38 -39.31 -22.05
CA ALA A 590 -0.30 -38.34 -22.12
C ALA A 590 0.53 -38.23 -20.82
N SER A 591 -0.04 -38.49 -19.63
CA SER A 591 0.72 -38.42 -18.37
C SER A 591 1.57 -39.66 -18.08
N LEU A 592 1.44 -40.69 -18.92
CA LEU A 592 2.22 -41.95 -18.77
C LEU A 592 3.60 -41.86 -19.39
N LEU A 593 3.98 -40.78 -20.04
CA LEU A 593 5.24 -40.67 -20.78
C LEU A 593 6.30 -39.81 -20.12
N SER A 594 6.04 -39.14 -18.98
CA SER A 594 7.02 -38.19 -18.42
C SER A 594 7.51 -38.44 -16.99
N ASP A 595 6.95 -39.39 -16.25
CA ASP A 595 7.51 -39.72 -14.93
C ASP A 595 8.27 -41.03 -14.97
N SER A 596 9.58 -40.95 -14.97
CA SER A 596 10.41 -42.08 -14.64
C SER A 596 10.04 -42.51 -13.21
N ARG A 597 9.41 -43.69 -13.06
CA ARG A 597 8.97 -44.23 -11.76
C ARG A 597 10.11 -44.39 -10.74
N VAL A 598 11.32 -44.09 -11.14
CA VAL A 598 12.55 -44.19 -10.36
C VAL A 598 13.40 -42.98 -10.73
N SER A 599 13.90 -42.24 -9.72
CA SER A 599 14.82 -41.12 -9.97
C SER A 599 16.08 -41.58 -10.67
N ASP A 600 16.61 -40.77 -11.56
CA ASP A 600 17.83 -41.07 -12.30
C ASP A 600 19.04 -41.31 -11.38
N ALA A 601 19.10 -40.59 -10.24
CA ALA A 601 20.12 -40.78 -9.22
C ALA A 601 20.11 -42.20 -8.61
N LEU A 602 18.93 -42.81 -8.40
CA LEU A 602 18.78 -44.16 -7.89
C LEU A 602 18.95 -45.20 -9.03
N ARG A 603 18.49 -44.87 -10.23
CA ARG A 603 18.46 -45.77 -11.38
C ARG A 603 19.85 -46.06 -11.95
N PHE A 604 20.70 -45.04 -11.95
CA PHE A 604 22.04 -45.10 -12.59
C PHE A 604 23.21 -45.11 -11.60
N ASP A 605 22.96 -45.40 -10.32
CA ASP A 605 24.02 -45.39 -9.30
C ASP A 605 24.99 -46.59 -9.37
N GLY A 606 24.73 -47.55 -10.26
CA GLY A 606 25.57 -48.69 -10.52
C GLY A 606 25.74 -49.69 -9.35
N ARG A 607 24.97 -49.54 -8.27
CA ARG A 607 25.12 -50.31 -7.03
C ARG A 607 23.91 -51.19 -6.75
N ALA A 608 24.13 -52.51 -6.58
CA ALA A 608 23.15 -53.48 -6.08
C ALA A 608 21.84 -53.57 -6.90
N HIS A 609 21.89 -53.27 -8.19
CA HIS A 609 20.78 -53.57 -9.09
C HIS A 609 20.85 -55.04 -9.50
N LEU A 610 20.02 -55.87 -8.91
CA LEU A 610 19.96 -57.30 -9.16
C LEU A 610 18.57 -57.72 -9.58
N VAL A 611 18.47 -58.71 -10.44
CA VAL A 611 17.22 -59.30 -10.90
C VAL A 611 16.71 -60.26 -9.83
N TYR A 612 15.50 -60.00 -9.34
CA TYR A 612 14.82 -60.90 -8.41
C TYR A 612 13.48 -61.38 -8.96
N PRO A 613 12.99 -62.55 -8.54
CA PRO A 613 11.58 -62.90 -8.74
C PRO A 613 10.69 -61.93 -8.03
N THR A 614 9.55 -61.58 -8.63
CA THR A 614 8.56 -60.71 -8.00
C THR A 614 8.00 -61.31 -6.72
N THR A 615 7.83 -60.50 -5.68
CA THR A 615 7.29 -60.92 -4.40
C THR A 615 5.89 -61.53 -4.55
N GLY A 616 5.72 -62.77 -4.07
CA GLY A 616 4.47 -63.53 -4.18
C GLY A 616 4.12 -64.01 -5.61
N GLY A 617 5.09 -64.08 -6.53
CA GLY A 617 4.89 -64.58 -7.89
C GLY A 617 3.95 -63.72 -8.77
N LYS A 618 3.64 -62.50 -8.35
CA LYS A 618 2.75 -61.57 -9.09
C LYS A 618 3.42 -61.11 -10.39
N ARG A 619 2.66 -61.07 -11.48
CA ARG A 619 3.15 -60.45 -12.72
C ARG A 619 3.18 -58.94 -12.62
N ARG A 620 4.29 -58.30 -12.99
CA ARG A 620 4.47 -56.82 -13.06
C ARG A 620 4.80 -56.42 -14.50
N ARG A 621 4.26 -55.27 -14.92
CA ARG A 621 4.58 -54.66 -16.22
C ARG A 621 6.03 -54.17 -16.20
N CYS A 622 6.76 -54.40 -17.26
CA CYS A 622 8.14 -53.93 -17.43
C CYS A 622 8.17 -52.38 -17.43
N ALA A 623 9.11 -51.80 -16.68
CA ALA A 623 9.33 -50.37 -16.60
C ALA A 623 10.28 -49.82 -17.70
N GLY A 624 10.80 -50.67 -18.57
CA GLY A 624 11.56 -50.24 -19.75
C GLY A 624 10.71 -49.43 -20.70
N GLY A 625 11.15 -48.23 -21.10
CA GLY A 625 10.34 -47.17 -21.72
C GLY A 625 9.42 -47.59 -22.87
N ALA A 626 9.84 -48.45 -23.79
CA ALA A 626 9.05 -48.94 -24.91
C ALA A 626 8.54 -50.39 -24.74
N CYS A 627 8.79 -51.01 -23.59
CA CYS A 627 8.52 -52.44 -23.39
C CYS A 627 7.10 -52.67 -22.85
N ALA A 628 6.25 -53.43 -23.58
CA ALA A 628 4.92 -53.79 -23.16
C ALA A 628 4.85 -55.14 -22.39
N SER A 629 5.99 -55.81 -22.16
CA SER A 629 6.02 -57.13 -21.55
C SER A 629 5.59 -57.12 -20.08
N VAL A 630 5.00 -58.21 -19.63
CA VAL A 630 4.58 -58.42 -18.24
C VAL A 630 5.33 -59.68 -17.76
N GLY A 631 6.26 -59.45 -16.82
CA GLY A 631 7.14 -60.51 -16.29
C GLY A 631 6.95 -60.80 -14.82
N ARG A 632 7.68 -61.80 -14.33
CA ARG A 632 7.79 -62.17 -12.90
C ARG A 632 9.15 -61.82 -12.31
N THR A 633 9.84 -60.85 -12.93
CA THR A 633 11.14 -60.35 -12.47
C THR A 633 11.08 -58.89 -12.13
N GLU A 634 11.86 -58.48 -11.13
CA GLU A 634 11.90 -57.09 -10.63
C GLU A 634 13.29 -56.69 -10.15
N CYS A 635 13.56 -55.40 -10.18
CA CYS A 635 14.64 -54.80 -9.40
C CYS A 635 14.10 -54.40 -8.04
N ARG A 636 14.53 -55.02 -6.94
CA ARG A 636 14.06 -54.68 -5.59
C ARG A 636 14.49 -53.28 -5.16
N LYS A 637 15.72 -52.89 -5.55
CA LYS A 637 16.21 -51.54 -5.21
C LYS A 637 15.37 -50.46 -5.84
N CYS A 638 15.02 -50.56 -7.10
CA CYS A 638 14.19 -49.62 -7.81
C CYS A 638 12.69 -49.84 -7.60
N ASN A 639 12.29 -50.96 -6.99
CA ASN A 639 10.91 -51.41 -6.80
C ASN A 639 10.07 -51.39 -8.08
N VAL A 640 10.63 -51.78 -9.20
CA VAL A 640 9.97 -51.86 -10.50
C VAL A 640 10.09 -53.24 -11.12
N GLY A 641 9.02 -53.68 -11.84
CA GLY A 641 9.08 -54.88 -12.68
C GLY A 641 9.93 -54.59 -13.90
N LEU A 642 10.83 -55.50 -14.24
CA LEU A 642 11.69 -55.42 -15.42
C LEU A 642 11.82 -56.82 -16.03
N CYS A 643 11.64 -56.94 -17.34
CA CYS A 643 12.00 -58.17 -18.04
C CYS A 643 13.53 -58.29 -18.16
N VAL A 644 14.03 -59.51 -18.30
CA VAL A 644 15.48 -59.79 -18.36
C VAL A 644 16.16 -58.97 -19.47
N ALA A 645 15.52 -58.85 -20.64
CA ALA A 645 16.06 -58.09 -21.76
C ALA A 645 16.20 -56.56 -21.48
N CYS A 646 15.26 -55.97 -20.71
CA CYS A 646 15.29 -54.52 -20.40
C CYS A 646 16.08 -54.20 -19.12
N PHE A 647 16.49 -55.17 -18.36
CA PHE A 647 17.08 -54.96 -17.05
C PHE A 647 18.38 -54.16 -17.12
N ALA A 648 19.29 -54.58 -18.00
CA ALA A 648 20.59 -53.91 -18.18
C ALA A 648 20.41 -52.50 -18.75
N THR A 649 19.66 -52.35 -19.83
CA THR A 649 19.42 -51.05 -20.47
C THR A 649 18.63 -50.07 -19.59
N PHE A 650 17.83 -50.54 -18.63
CA PHE A 650 17.14 -49.70 -17.68
C PHE A 650 18.09 -49.07 -16.64
N HIS A 651 19.19 -49.72 -16.30
CA HIS A 651 20.14 -49.29 -15.28
C HIS A 651 21.48 -48.75 -15.84
N THR A 652 21.62 -48.66 -17.16
CA THR A 652 22.76 -48.01 -17.83
C THR A 652 22.29 -46.69 -18.48
N LYS A 653 23.17 -45.66 -18.38
CA LYS A 653 22.94 -44.35 -18.99
C LYS A 653 23.16 -44.41 -20.48
#